data_4045b9f3ef65043cb7997b23fab6f2a7
#
_entry.id   4045b9f3ef65043cb7997b23fab6f2a7
#
_cell.length_a   1.000
_cell.length_b   1.000
_cell.length_c   1.000
_cell.angle_alpha   90.00
_cell.angle_beta   90.00
_cell.angle_gamma   90.00
#
_symmetry.space_group_name_H-M   'P 1'
#
loop_
_entity.id
_entity.type
_entity.pdbx_description
1 polymer ?
#
loop_
_entity_poly.entity_id
_entity_poly.type
_entity_poly.pdbx_seq_one_letter_code
_entity_poly.pdbx_strand_id
1 'polypeptide(L)'
;MLHSRSFRYVVLFRYVVLFIVSVSSFISIAGAQSWSGVLSSSRAIDWKDYSGIPGYSNTGALPSDNWTQCGTTIAAYGSSSSYASPSTITAALSGCAANHYVLLGPGDFYLNSSIRNVGLSNVELRGSGPTQTRLHFSSSSACQGGNGGCLIGFESADNSYPSATTSAYNWSSGYAQGATSITLSSGANIKANSTMIILDQCDTGYGGSPCSGSAVDNGNYFNCGDAYNASNGTGCSFNAPNGGAARPHRFQSEIVQATGCSPSCGGSGQTTVTITPPLQHPNWAAGSTPQAWLIQPAQYVGVRNLSIDGTGTGATAGISFYNDADYWARNVTVKNAESIGIYAPQDTHGDISSNYVYNPGQGNVGNDPSGINYTGSNNLIANNIVQNAHTCIFGNGPVNGNVIAYNYNVNTFTGDGFLFGCIWDGHSNGADYNLFEGNVAPQVFQDQTHGTHLMETWYRNFMTGWESCANGNCGSNTAKTNDVVAIEATSYNRYNNLIANVLGTPGVTTAGYQSSTDEYVTSGTTGYAYVVGSGNQTAPPDTVGGPIPLDSAVAKTMMRWGNWDAYNASTQWNTAEVPSGISVYPNSVPSSSCTSGSPCPASFYFSGRPSWWSSSIPFPAIGPDVSGGNVGQCSGKQNTPGQYAGVPATASSQCTGTTLESAWAGHVNAIPAMVCYLNSMKGPPDGTGPALSFDANSCYGGSSPVASAPGDPTGLSGVAK
;
A
#
# COMPACT_ATOMS: atom_id res chain seq x y z
N MET A 1 12.04 -20.13 76.62
CA MET A 1 11.18 -20.46 75.48
C MET A 1 10.82 -19.18 74.71
N LEU A 2 11.75 -18.59 74.02
CA LEU A 2 11.48 -17.35 73.25
C LEU A 2 12.55 -17.20 72.15
N HIS A 3 12.68 -18.19 71.24
CA HIS A 3 13.66 -18.07 70.15
C HIS A 3 13.25 -18.80 68.85
N SER A 4 11.94 -19.07 68.59
CA SER A 4 11.59 -19.82 67.36
C SER A 4 10.54 -19.15 66.45
N ARG A 5 10.16 -17.89 66.70
CA ARG A 5 9.16 -17.22 65.86
C ARG A 5 9.74 -16.16 64.89
N SER A 6 10.97 -15.73 65.06
CA SER A 6 11.57 -14.69 64.20
C SER A 6 12.13 -15.22 62.87
N PHE A 7 12.41 -16.54 62.78
CA PHE A 7 13.07 -17.10 61.57
C PHE A 7 12.08 -17.40 60.44
N ARG A 8 10.80 -17.61 60.73
CA ARG A 8 9.79 -17.92 59.70
C ARG A 8 9.33 -16.68 58.95
N TYR A 9 9.36 -15.50 59.51
CA TYR A 9 8.93 -14.26 58.86
C TYR A 9 10.00 -13.70 57.92
N VAL A 10 11.27 -13.89 58.19
CA VAL A 10 12.39 -13.43 57.30
C VAL A 10 12.47 -14.24 56.02
N VAL A 11 12.18 -15.56 56.10
CA VAL A 11 12.16 -16.42 54.90
C VAL A 11 10.95 -16.13 54.01
N LEU A 12 9.80 -15.87 54.59
CA LEU A 12 8.60 -15.52 53.81
C LEU A 12 8.72 -14.16 53.12
N PHE A 13 9.38 -13.19 53.80
CA PHE A 13 9.60 -11.86 53.23
C PHE A 13 10.63 -11.89 52.07
N ARG A 14 11.63 -12.75 52.14
CA ARG A 14 12.58 -12.93 51.05
C ARG A 14 11.95 -13.61 49.82
N TYR A 15 11.04 -14.56 50.00
CA TYR A 15 10.36 -15.21 48.88
C TYR A 15 9.30 -14.30 48.25
N VAL A 16 8.59 -13.49 49.04
CA VAL A 16 7.60 -12.53 48.52
C VAL A 16 8.32 -11.38 47.75
N VAL A 17 9.46 -10.89 48.26
CA VAL A 17 10.22 -9.87 47.56
C VAL A 17 10.92 -10.43 46.30
N LEU A 18 11.41 -11.67 46.33
CA LEU A 18 11.93 -12.31 45.11
C LEU A 18 10.83 -12.63 44.10
N PHE A 19 9.60 -12.96 44.53
CA PHE A 19 8.49 -13.19 43.60
C PHE A 19 7.94 -11.89 42.99
N ILE A 20 7.94 -10.80 43.77
CA ILE A 20 7.56 -9.47 43.25
C ILE A 20 8.64 -8.91 42.30
N VAL A 21 9.93 -9.15 42.57
CA VAL A 21 11.02 -8.73 41.69
C VAL A 21 11.09 -9.60 40.41
N SER A 22 10.71 -10.88 40.47
CA SER A 22 10.69 -11.74 39.29
C SER A 22 9.45 -11.55 38.40
N VAL A 23 8.33 -11.03 38.95
CA VAL A 23 7.15 -10.70 38.16
C VAL A 23 7.22 -9.29 37.57
N SER A 24 8.00 -8.38 38.17
CA SER A 24 8.22 -7.05 37.57
C SER A 24 9.25 -7.02 36.44
N SER A 25 9.92 -8.13 36.12
CA SER A 25 10.93 -8.20 35.05
C SER A 25 10.36 -8.62 33.69
N PHE A 26 9.06 -8.84 33.58
CA PHE A 26 8.38 -9.22 32.33
C PHE A 26 7.21 -8.32 31.92
N ILE A 27 7.12 -7.13 32.49
CA ILE A 27 6.35 -6.09 31.83
C ILE A 27 7.31 -5.44 30.83
N SER A 28 7.43 -6.01 29.64
CA SER A 28 7.84 -5.23 28.48
C SER A 28 6.82 -4.08 28.43
N ILE A 29 7.25 -2.88 28.74
CA ILE A 29 6.50 -1.67 28.40
C ILE A 29 6.48 -1.70 26.87
N ALA A 30 5.44 -2.30 26.29
CA ALA A 30 5.11 -2.07 24.90
C ALA A 30 5.03 -0.54 24.80
N GLY A 31 5.97 0.07 24.09
CA GLY A 31 5.98 1.51 23.89
C GLY A 31 4.61 1.91 23.37
N ALA A 32 4.03 2.98 23.89
CA ALA A 32 2.72 3.43 23.44
C ALA A 32 2.76 3.61 21.92
N GLN A 33 1.80 3.03 21.22
CA GLN A 33 1.66 3.15 19.77
C GLN A 33 1.56 4.61 19.37
N SER A 34 2.19 5.01 18.27
CA SER A 34 2.22 6.42 17.85
C SER A 34 0.84 6.99 17.53
N TRP A 35 -0.10 6.14 17.16
CA TRP A 35 -1.51 6.51 16.95
C TRP A 35 -2.30 6.56 18.27
N SER A 36 -1.79 5.98 19.36
CA SER A 36 -2.49 5.98 20.64
C SER A 36 -2.69 7.41 21.16
N GLY A 37 -3.88 7.72 21.66
CA GLY A 37 -4.28 9.09 22.01
C GLY A 37 -4.86 9.91 20.84
N VAL A 38 -4.83 9.35 19.62
CA VAL A 38 -5.50 9.91 18.44
C VAL A 38 -6.60 8.96 17.95
N LEU A 39 -6.29 7.66 17.85
CA LEU A 39 -7.23 6.60 17.46
C LEU A 39 -7.49 5.64 18.59
N SER A 40 -8.66 5.01 18.58
CA SER A 40 -8.94 3.87 19.46
C SER A 40 -8.29 2.59 18.92
N SER A 41 -7.97 1.66 19.82
CA SER A 41 -7.36 0.37 19.46
C SER A 41 -8.25 -0.53 18.60
N SER A 42 -9.55 -0.26 18.52
CA SER A 42 -10.46 -0.99 17.63
C SER A 42 -10.42 -0.47 16.19
N ARG A 43 -9.78 0.67 15.94
CA ARG A 43 -9.70 1.32 14.62
C ARG A 43 -8.28 1.43 14.06
N ALA A 44 -7.32 0.90 14.76
CA ALA A 44 -5.92 0.97 14.38
C ALA A 44 -5.21 -0.32 14.76
N ILE A 45 -4.13 -0.60 14.08
CA ILE A 45 -3.21 -1.70 14.35
C ILE A 45 -1.82 -1.15 14.59
N ASP A 46 -0.88 -1.98 14.99
CA ASP A 46 0.51 -1.56 15.10
C ASP A 46 1.22 -1.58 13.74
N TRP A 47 1.07 -0.52 12.97
CA TRP A 47 1.80 -0.37 11.71
C TRP A 47 3.32 -0.26 11.85
N LYS A 48 3.85 -0.12 13.07
CA LYS A 48 5.31 -0.08 13.32
C LYS A 48 5.92 -1.45 13.49
N ASP A 49 5.15 -2.42 13.96
CA ASP A 49 5.67 -3.73 14.38
C ASP A 49 5.60 -4.78 13.27
N TYR A 50 5.79 -4.33 12.04
CA TYR A 50 5.99 -5.26 10.94
C TYR A 50 7.43 -5.77 10.96
N SER A 51 7.78 -6.48 12.05
CA SER A 51 9.04 -7.20 12.13
C SER A 51 9.03 -8.32 11.08
N GLY A 52 9.67 -8.13 9.98
CA GLY A 52 9.69 -9.08 8.89
C GLY A 52 9.64 -8.43 7.53
N ILE A 53 9.01 -7.25 7.37
CA ILE A 53 9.03 -6.56 6.07
C ILE A 53 10.47 -6.15 5.73
N PRO A 54 11.01 -6.64 4.60
CA PRO A 54 12.31 -6.18 4.12
C PRO A 54 12.34 -4.66 4.00
N GLY A 55 13.39 -4.04 4.51
CA GLY A 55 13.53 -2.58 4.45
C GLY A 55 12.60 -1.77 5.38
N TYR A 56 11.74 -2.41 6.16
CA TYR A 56 10.97 -1.73 7.19
C TYR A 56 11.87 -1.40 8.39
N SER A 57 12.49 -0.28 8.30
CA SER A 57 13.24 0.32 9.40
C SER A 57 13.51 1.79 9.09
N ASN A 58 13.84 2.59 10.10
CA ASN A 58 14.27 3.96 9.86
C ASN A 58 15.56 4.05 9.00
N THR A 59 16.28 2.95 8.83
CA THR A 59 17.45 2.85 7.94
C THR A 59 17.10 2.37 6.55
N GLY A 60 15.97 1.69 6.39
CA GLY A 60 15.53 1.10 5.13
C GLY A 60 16.41 -0.03 4.60
N ALA A 61 17.19 -0.69 5.45
CA ALA A 61 18.09 -1.77 5.04
C ALA A 61 17.31 -3.00 4.56
N LEU A 62 17.74 -3.59 3.44
CA LEU A 62 17.24 -4.86 2.93
C LEU A 62 18.08 -6.03 3.40
N PRO A 63 17.52 -7.24 3.53
CA PRO A 63 18.29 -8.45 3.81
C PRO A 63 19.46 -8.63 2.85
N SER A 64 19.22 -8.35 1.56
CA SER A 64 20.21 -8.50 0.50
C SER A 64 21.36 -7.47 0.54
N ASP A 65 21.32 -6.47 1.38
CA ASP A 65 22.45 -5.55 1.56
C ASP A 65 23.70 -6.25 2.10
N ASN A 66 23.51 -7.35 2.81
CA ASN A 66 24.60 -8.18 3.33
C ASN A 66 24.87 -9.44 2.49
N TRP A 67 24.17 -9.61 1.36
CA TRP A 67 24.36 -10.77 0.51
C TRP A 67 25.60 -10.61 -0.37
N THR A 68 26.15 -11.74 -0.82
CA THR A 68 27.28 -11.77 -1.73
C THR A 68 26.85 -12.01 -3.16
N GLN A 69 27.67 -11.57 -4.11
CA GLN A 69 27.41 -11.80 -5.53
C GLN A 69 27.58 -13.28 -5.88
N CYS A 70 26.64 -13.80 -6.67
CA CYS A 70 26.65 -15.14 -7.22
C CYS A 70 27.38 -15.12 -8.59
N GLY A 71 28.51 -15.82 -8.68
CA GLY A 71 29.25 -15.89 -9.92
C GLY A 71 29.86 -14.56 -10.37
N THR A 72 30.10 -14.42 -11.66
CA THR A 72 30.62 -13.19 -12.27
C THR A 72 29.50 -12.27 -12.71
N THR A 73 29.77 -10.98 -12.75
CA THR A 73 28.85 -9.98 -13.33
C THR A 73 28.50 -10.37 -14.77
N ILE A 74 27.21 -10.43 -15.07
CA ILE A 74 26.72 -10.70 -16.42
C ILE A 74 26.82 -9.41 -17.24
N ALA A 75 27.65 -9.42 -18.27
CA ALA A 75 27.75 -8.29 -19.19
C ALA A 75 26.49 -8.17 -20.06
N ALA A 76 26.17 -6.97 -20.48
CA ALA A 76 25.04 -6.72 -21.38
C ALA A 76 25.19 -7.51 -22.69
N TYR A 77 24.08 -8.03 -23.21
CA TYR A 77 24.04 -8.85 -24.40
C TYR A 77 22.74 -8.70 -25.21
N GLY A 78 22.76 -9.21 -26.44
CA GLY A 78 21.72 -8.93 -27.43
C GLY A 78 21.89 -7.57 -28.08
N SER A 79 21.01 -7.22 -28.99
CA SER A 79 20.95 -5.90 -29.63
C SER A 79 19.52 -5.57 -30.05
N SER A 80 19.23 -4.33 -30.35
CA SER A 80 17.92 -3.90 -30.83
C SER A 80 17.46 -4.56 -32.14
N SER A 81 18.40 -5.11 -32.92
CA SER A 81 18.12 -5.89 -34.13
C SER A 81 18.16 -7.41 -33.91
N SER A 82 18.64 -7.88 -32.75
CA SER A 82 18.75 -9.31 -32.42
C SER A 82 18.64 -9.54 -30.94
N TYR A 83 17.41 -9.73 -30.49
CA TYR A 83 17.10 -10.04 -29.10
C TYR A 83 17.55 -11.47 -28.75
N ALA A 84 18.14 -11.63 -27.58
CA ALA A 84 18.73 -12.88 -27.13
C ALA A 84 17.86 -13.54 -26.03
N SER A 85 18.04 -14.83 -25.79
CA SER A 85 17.36 -15.54 -24.69
C SER A 85 17.83 -15.01 -23.32
N PRO A 86 16.94 -14.86 -22.34
CA PRO A 86 17.30 -14.55 -20.96
C PRO A 86 17.93 -15.72 -20.19
N SER A 87 18.16 -16.87 -20.86
CA SER A 87 18.62 -18.11 -20.23
C SER A 87 19.90 -17.97 -19.41
N THR A 88 20.82 -17.08 -19.81
CA THR A 88 22.03 -16.79 -19.02
C THR A 88 21.67 -16.20 -17.64
N ILE A 89 20.70 -15.29 -17.58
CA ILE A 89 20.26 -14.66 -16.34
C ILE A 89 19.46 -15.66 -15.50
N THR A 90 18.50 -16.39 -16.10
CA THR A 90 17.67 -17.35 -15.38
C THR A 90 18.49 -18.53 -14.85
N ALA A 91 19.49 -19.01 -15.61
CA ALA A 91 20.39 -20.05 -15.15
C ALA A 91 21.29 -19.57 -14.01
N ALA A 92 21.76 -18.33 -14.04
CA ALA A 92 22.52 -17.74 -12.94
C ALA A 92 21.69 -17.63 -11.67
N LEU A 93 20.43 -17.17 -11.76
CA LEU A 93 19.51 -17.11 -10.61
C LEU A 93 19.22 -18.49 -10.04
N SER A 94 18.91 -19.47 -10.88
CA SER A 94 18.63 -20.85 -10.45
C SER A 94 19.84 -21.58 -9.88
N GLY A 95 21.05 -21.19 -10.30
CA GLY A 95 22.30 -21.77 -9.82
C GLY A 95 22.89 -21.09 -8.58
N CYS A 96 22.28 -20.00 -8.12
CA CYS A 96 22.74 -19.29 -6.93
C CYS A 96 22.51 -20.09 -5.65
N ALA A 97 23.47 -20.01 -4.75
CA ALA A 97 23.22 -20.42 -3.38
C ALA A 97 22.27 -19.41 -2.68
N ALA A 98 21.65 -19.84 -1.60
CA ALA A 98 20.79 -18.94 -0.81
C ALA A 98 21.57 -17.73 -0.29
N ASN A 99 20.88 -16.61 -0.15
CA ASN A 99 21.42 -15.32 0.30
C ASN A 99 22.51 -14.75 -0.63
N HIS A 100 22.27 -14.87 -1.93
CA HIS A 100 23.13 -14.29 -2.96
C HIS A 100 22.31 -13.47 -3.96
N TYR A 101 23.00 -12.60 -4.69
CA TYR A 101 22.41 -11.86 -5.79
C TYR A 101 23.14 -12.11 -7.11
N VAL A 102 22.41 -12.14 -8.21
CA VAL A 102 22.95 -12.09 -9.56
C VAL A 102 23.11 -10.64 -9.97
N LEU A 103 24.34 -10.24 -10.36
CA LEU A 103 24.61 -8.87 -10.79
C LEU A 103 24.62 -8.77 -12.31
N LEU A 104 23.76 -7.89 -12.83
CA LEU A 104 23.80 -7.44 -14.21
C LEU A 104 24.69 -6.18 -14.31
N GLY A 105 25.68 -6.22 -15.17
CA GLY A 105 26.56 -5.09 -15.43
C GLY A 105 25.86 -3.93 -16.11
N PRO A 106 26.57 -2.80 -16.28
CA PRO A 106 26.05 -1.68 -17.04
C PRO A 106 25.88 -2.03 -18.52
N GLY A 107 24.87 -1.44 -19.17
CA GLY A 107 24.58 -1.58 -20.59
C GLY A 107 23.13 -1.93 -20.87
N ASP A 108 22.84 -2.12 -22.16
CA ASP A 108 21.53 -2.49 -22.66
C ASP A 108 21.46 -4.00 -22.89
N PHE A 109 20.52 -4.64 -22.23
CA PHE A 109 20.18 -6.06 -22.41
C PHE A 109 18.96 -6.14 -23.32
N TYR A 110 19.08 -6.83 -24.45
CA TYR A 110 17.95 -7.04 -25.37
C TYR A 110 17.51 -8.48 -25.30
N LEU A 111 16.36 -8.71 -24.67
CA LEU A 111 15.87 -10.03 -24.29
C LEU A 111 14.59 -10.39 -25.06
N ASN A 112 14.55 -11.59 -25.62
CA ASN A 112 13.44 -12.05 -26.46
C ASN A 112 12.28 -12.66 -25.69
N SER A 113 12.37 -12.78 -24.37
CA SER A 113 11.31 -13.26 -23.48
C SER A 113 11.59 -12.83 -22.03
N SER A 114 10.68 -13.14 -21.12
CA SER A 114 10.75 -12.77 -19.71
C SER A 114 11.91 -13.42 -18.96
N ILE A 115 12.42 -12.72 -17.95
CA ILE A 115 13.22 -13.32 -16.87
C ILE A 115 12.22 -13.85 -15.84
N ARG A 116 11.94 -15.15 -15.89
CA ARG A 116 10.95 -15.78 -15.02
C ARG A 116 11.58 -16.80 -14.09
N ASN A 117 11.27 -16.70 -12.81
CA ASN A 117 11.76 -17.58 -11.76
C ASN A 117 10.57 -18.09 -10.93
N VAL A 118 10.42 -19.40 -10.84
CA VAL A 118 9.34 -20.04 -10.12
C VAL A 118 9.92 -20.91 -9.01
N GLY A 119 9.48 -20.66 -7.78
CA GLY A 119 9.88 -21.42 -6.59
C GLY A 119 11.30 -21.14 -6.08
N LEU A 120 11.98 -20.10 -6.59
CA LEU A 120 13.24 -19.66 -6.02
C LEU A 120 13.00 -18.87 -4.73
N SER A 121 13.90 -19.02 -3.77
CA SER A 121 13.91 -18.26 -2.53
C SER A 121 15.34 -17.83 -2.19
N ASN A 122 15.47 -16.75 -1.41
CA ASN A 122 16.75 -16.22 -0.97
C ASN A 122 17.69 -15.80 -2.12
N VAL A 123 17.13 -15.17 -3.16
CA VAL A 123 17.87 -14.71 -4.34
C VAL A 123 17.38 -13.35 -4.81
N GLU A 124 18.30 -12.49 -5.25
CA GLU A 124 17.99 -11.19 -5.82
C GLU A 124 18.55 -11.03 -7.23
N LEU A 125 17.78 -10.43 -8.12
CA LEU A 125 18.26 -9.90 -9.39
C LEU A 125 18.67 -8.43 -9.19
N ARG A 126 19.93 -8.10 -9.36
CA ARG A 126 20.48 -6.77 -9.13
C ARG A 126 21.13 -6.21 -10.38
N GLY A 127 20.81 -4.97 -10.74
CA GLY A 127 21.52 -4.20 -11.73
C GLY A 127 22.60 -3.29 -11.11
N SER A 128 23.32 -2.58 -11.95
CA SER A 128 24.34 -1.58 -11.57
C SER A 128 23.74 -0.19 -11.27
N GLY A 129 22.45 -0.03 -11.49
CA GLY A 129 21.68 1.20 -11.33
C GLY A 129 20.64 1.33 -12.44
N PRO A 130 19.47 1.98 -12.20
CA PRO A 130 18.41 2.06 -13.21
C PRO A 130 18.80 2.88 -14.44
N THR A 131 19.78 3.76 -14.32
CA THR A 131 20.35 4.52 -15.45
C THR A 131 21.47 3.76 -16.17
N GLN A 132 21.99 2.70 -15.55
CA GLN A 132 23.14 1.95 -16.05
C GLN A 132 22.74 0.59 -16.63
N THR A 133 21.92 -0.20 -15.94
CA THR A 133 21.44 -1.51 -16.40
C THR A 133 20.03 -1.35 -16.95
N ARG A 134 19.88 -1.52 -18.26
CA ARG A 134 18.61 -1.32 -18.96
C ARG A 134 18.18 -2.59 -19.67
N LEU A 135 16.99 -3.09 -19.34
CA LEU A 135 16.42 -4.29 -19.93
C LEU A 135 15.34 -3.91 -20.94
N HIS A 136 15.54 -4.34 -22.18
CA HIS A 136 14.60 -4.19 -23.30
C HIS A 136 14.09 -5.56 -23.69
N PHE A 137 12.78 -5.69 -23.81
CA PHE A 137 12.15 -6.96 -24.15
C PHE A 137 11.45 -6.87 -25.50
N SER A 138 11.42 -7.97 -26.26
CA SER A 138 10.64 -8.06 -27.49
C SER A 138 9.34 -8.84 -27.31
N SER A 139 9.20 -9.58 -26.24
CA SER A 139 7.96 -10.30 -25.87
C SER A 139 7.94 -10.63 -24.39
N SER A 140 6.80 -11.07 -23.91
CA SER A 140 6.59 -11.55 -22.55
C SER A 140 6.22 -13.03 -22.53
N SER A 141 6.30 -13.64 -21.34
CA SER A 141 5.80 -14.99 -21.05
C SER A 141 4.70 -14.91 -20.03
N ALA A 142 3.78 -15.85 -20.06
CA ALA A 142 2.72 -15.97 -19.07
C ALA A 142 3.30 -16.10 -17.65
N CYS A 143 2.77 -15.33 -16.71
CA CYS A 143 3.12 -15.37 -15.31
C CYS A 143 1.96 -15.96 -14.48
N GLN A 144 2.23 -16.31 -13.22
CA GLN A 144 1.18 -16.80 -12.32
C GLN A 144 0.23 -15.66 -11.92
N GLY A 145 -0.86 -15.95 -11.24
CA GLY A 145 -1.86 -14.96 -10.86
C GLY A 145 -2.87 -14.58 -11.95
N GLY A 146 -2.84 -15.26 -13.11
CA GLY A 146 -3.92 -15.18 -14.13
C GLY A 146 -3.95 -13.93 -15.01
N ASN A 147 -3.00 -12.98 -14.87
CA ASN A 147 -3.04 -11.68 -15.52
C ASN A 147 -2.17 -11.54 -16.78
N GLY A 148 -1.95 -12.61 -17.50
CA GLY A 148 -1.20 -12.53 -18.76
C GLY A 148 0.32 -12.61 -18.57
N GLY A 149 1.09 -11.84 -19.36
CA GLY A 149 2.54 -11.89 -19.35
C GLY A 149 3.19 -10.91 -18.37
N CYS A 150 4.37 -11.25 -17.86
CA CYS A 150 5.24 -10.30 -17.16
C CYS A 150 6.62 -10.24 -17.80
N LEU A 151 7.41 -9.20 -17.52
CA LEU A 151 8.79 -9.10 -18.02
C LEU A 151 9.79 -9.68 -17.03
N ILE A 152 9.63 -9.41 -15.74
CA ILE A 152 10.36 -10.07 -14.68
C ILE A 152 9.32 -10.70 -13.73
N GLY A 153 9.45 -12.00 -13.47
CA GLY A 153 8.60 -12.74 -12.52
C GLY A 153 9.43 -13.43 -11.45
N PHE A 154 9.10 -13.16 -10.19
CA PHE A 154 9.45 -13.98 -9.04
C PHE A 154 8.14 -14.51 -8.48
N GLU A 155 7.98 -15.82 -8.48
CA GLU A 155 6.69 -16.46 -8.22
C GLU A 155 6.89 -17.72 -7.39
N SER A 156 6.01 -17.96 -6.43
CA SER A 156 6.01 -19.21 -5.72
C SER A 156 5.75 -20.40 -6.68
N ALA A 157 6.31 -21.55 -6.38
CA ALA A 157 5.91 -22.81 -7.02
C ALA A 157 4.51 -23.27 -6.59
N ASP A 158 4.06 -22.81 -5.43
CA ASP A 158 2.72 -23.01 -4.92
C ASP A 158 1.81 -21.91 -5.47
N ASN A 159 1.05 -22.23 -6.52
CA ASN A 159 0.10 -21.29 -7.14
C ASN A 159 -1.33 -21.44 -6.60
N SER A 160 -1.47 -21.99 -5.40
CA SER A 160 -2.75 -22.16 -4.74
C SER A 160 -3.35 -20.80 -4.35
N TYR A 161 -4.65 -20.77 -4.26
CA TYR A 161 -5.43 -19.66 -3.75
C TYR A 161 -6.71 -20.17 -3.07
N PRO A 162 -7.33 -19.40 -2.16
CA PRO A 162 -8.61 -19.78 -1.58
C PRO A 162 -9.66 -19.97 -2.66
N SER A 163 -10.20 -21.18 -2.75
CA SER A 163 -11.23 -21.53 -3.74
C SER A 163 -12.24 -22.50 -3.17
N ALA A 164 -13.40 -22.63 -3.83
CA ALA A 164 -14.44 -23.58 -3.42
C ALA A 164 -13.99 -25.05 -3.51
N THR A 165 -12.97 -25.35 -4.27
CA THR A 165 -12.50 -26.72 -4.56
C THR A 165 -11.25 -27.11 -3.78
N THR A 166 -10.55 -26.17 -3.15
CA THR A 166 -9.34 -26.43 -2.39
C THR A 166 -9.68 -26.76 -0.93
N SER A 167 -8.94 -27.67 -0.30
CA SER A 167 -9.16 -28.05 1.10
C SER A 167 -8.65 -26.97 2.04
N ALA A 168 -9.55 -26.43 2.84
CA ALA A 168 -9.22 -25.51 3.91
C ALA A 168 -9.07 -26.23 5.25
N TYR A 169 -8.32 -25.63 6.16
CA TYR A 169 -8.20 -26.07 7.54
C TYR A 169 -9.22 -25.32 8.39
N ASN A 170 -10.05 -26.05 9.16
CA ASN A 170 -10.96 -25.40 10.09
C ASN A 170 -10.16 -24.72 11.21
N TRP A 171 -10.53 -23.49 11.52
CA TRP A 171 -9.95 -22.71 12.60
C TRP A 171 -10.91 -22.73 13.80
N SER A 172 -10.44 -23.18 14.95
CA SER A 172 -11.31 -23.51 16.11
C SER A 172 -11.12 -22.63 17.33
N SER A 173 -10.04 -21.84 17.44
CA SER A 173 -9.81 -20.90 18.54
C SER A 173 -8.71 -19.90 18.24
N GLY A 174 -8.62 -18.84 19.06
CA GLY A 174 -7.65 -17.74 18.88
C GLY A 174 -8.17 -16.63 17.98
N TYR A 175 -9.43 -16.23 18.15
CA TYR A 175 -10.13 -15.26 17.28
C TYR A 175 -9.95 -13.79 17.66
N ALA A 176 -9.42 -13.51 18.85
CA ALA A 176 -9.37 -12.14 19.33
C ALA A 176 -8.42 -11.28 18.49
N GLN A 177 -8.79 -10.04 18.24
CA GLN A 177 -7.85 -9.04 17.69
C GLN A 177 -6.58 -8.99 18.57
N GLY A 178 -5.41 -8.96 17.96
CA GLY A 178 -4.13 -9.02 18.67
C GLY A 178 -3.68 -10.43 19.07
N ALA A 179 -4.43 -11.49 18.75
CA ALA A 179 -4.00 -12.85 19.03
C ALA A 179 -2.73 -13.20 18.22
N THR A 180 -1.76 -13.80 18.89
CA THR A 180 -0.48 -14.25 18.31
C THR A 180 -0.47 -15.76 18.04
N SER A 181 -1.61 -16.42 18.23
CA SER A 181 -1.75 -17.85 17.92
C SER A 181 -3.19 -18.19 17.57
N ILE A 182 -3.34 -19.16 16.67
CA ILE A 182 -4.59 -19.72 16.19
C ILE A 182 -4.56 -21.23 16.32
N THR A 183 -5.71 -21.88 16.49
CA THR A 183 -5.78 -23.35 16.54
C THR A 183 -6.47 -23.87 15.28
N LEU A 184 -5.76 -24.64 14.50
CA LEU A 184 -6.24 -25.24 13.27
C LEU A 184 -6.54 -26.74 13.47
N SER A 185 -7.45 -27.29 12.67
CA SER A 185 -7.83 -28.70 12.69
C SER A 185 -6.68 -29.66 12.39
N SER A 186 -5.63 -29.18 11.74
CA SER A 186 -4.43 -29.95 11.43
C SER A 186 -3.22 -29.04 11.32
N GLY A 187 -2.05 -29.53 11.68
CA GLY A 187 -0.75 -28.92 11.42
C GLY A 187 -0.06 -29.43 10.16
N ALA A 188 -0.71 -30.35 9.44
CA ALA A 188 -0.14 -30.92 8.21
C ALA A 188 0.19 -29.81 7.20
N ASN A 189 1.33 -29.94 6.55
CA ASN A 189 1.87 -28.96 5.59
C ASN A 189 2.28 -27.60 6.16
N ILE A 190 2.14 -27.35 7.46
CA ILE A 190 2.66 -26.16 8.10
C ILE A 190 4.16 -26.32 8.35
N LYS A 191 4.94 -25.34 7.94
CA LYS A 191 6.37 -25.22 8.22
C LYS A 191 6.60 -23.90 8.94
N ALA A 192 7.22 -23.95 10.12
CA ALA A 192 7.54 -22.76 10.88
C ALA A 192 8.47 -21.83 10.07
N ASN A 193 8.23 -20.54 10.13
CA ASN A 193 8.95 -19.47 9.42
C ASN A 193 8.95 -19.61 7.88
N SER A 194 8.00 -20.36 7.34
CA SER A 194 7.91 -20.56 5.88
C SER A 194 6.49 -20.55 5.35
N THR A 195 5.50 -21.06 6.10
CA THR A 195 4.13 -21.15 5.60
C THR A 195 3.41 -19.82 5.79
N MET A 196 2.89 -19.29 4.71
CA MET A 196 1.91 -18.20 4.67
C MET A 196 0.51 -18.81 4.86
N ILE A 197 -0.30 -18.19 5.70
CA ILE A 197 -1.65 -18.64 6.03
C ILE A 197 -2.62 -17.53 5.65
N ILE A 198 -3.49 -17.80 4.71
CA ILE A 198 -4.61 -16.92 4.35
C ILE A 198 -5.81 -17.35 5.19
N LEU A 199 -6.34 -16.43 5.96
CA LEU A 199 -7.50 -16.62 6.81
C LEU A 199 -8.75 -16.05 6.13
N ASP A 200 -9.88 -16.75 6.24
CA ASP A 200 -11.19 -16.25 5.82
C ASP A 200 -12.30 -16.71 6.77
N GLN A 201 -13.45 -16.05 6.71
CA GLN A 201 -14.68 -16.49 7.38
C GLN A 201 -15.91 -16.07 6.57
N CYS A 202 -17.09 -16.57 6.93
CA CYS A 202 -18.33 -16.04 6.36
C CYS A 202 -18.46 -14.55 6.68
N ASP A 203 -18.77 -13.77 5.66
CA ASP A 203 -19.02 -12.34 5.80
C ASP A 203 -20.15 -12.07 6.77
N THR A 204 -20.15 -10.90 7.38
CA THR A 204 -21.13 -10.49 8.36
C THR A 204 -22.55 -10.57 7.76
N GLY A 205 -23.45 -11.21 8.49
CA GLY A 205 -24.82 -11.43 8.05
C GLY A 205 -25.06 -12.78 7.38
N TYR A 206 -24.01 -13.47 6.90
CA TYR A 206 -24.10 -14.86 6.47
C TYR A 206 -23.81 -15.79 7.66
N GLY A 207 -24.58 -16.84 7.79
CA GLY A 207 -24.39 -17.81 8.87
C GLY A 207 -24.14 -19.22 8.33
N GLY A 208 -23.56 -20.06 9.20
CA GLY A 208 -23.43 -21.48 8.92
C GLY A 208 -22.36 -21.87 7.90
N SER A 209 -22.33 -23.14 7.52
CA SER A 209 -21.43 -23.69 6.50
C SER A 209 -22.25 -24.61 5.56
N PRO A 210 -22.19 -24.37 4.22
CA PRO A 210 -21.57 -23.21 3.57
C PRO A 210 -22.27 -21.91 3.93
N CYS A 211 -21.57 -20.79 3.87
CA CYS A 211 -22.17 -19.47 4.04
C CYS A 211 -23.36 -19.33 3.09
N SER A 212 -24.53 -19.09 3.64
CA SER A 212 -25.78 -19.14 2.87
C SER A 212 -26.77 -18.08 3.32
N GLY A 213 -27.69 -17.73 2.45
CA GLY A 213 -28.68 -16.71 2.70
C GLY A 213 -28.25 -15.35 2.13
N SER A 214 -28.97 -14.34 2.52
CA SER A 214 -28.66 -12.96 2.16
C SER A 214 -27.87 -12.29 3.27
N ALA A 215 -26.85 -11.51 2.95
CA ALA A 215 -26.15 -10.70 3.93
C ALA A 215 -27.10 -9.67 4.56
N VAL A 216 -26.98 -9.46 5.84
CA VAL A 216 -27.74 -8.46 6.60
C VAL A 216 -26.76 -7.46 7.17
N ASP A 217 -26.79 -6.25 6.63
CA ASP A 217 -26.06 -5.13 7.21
C ASP A 217 -26.73 -4.72 8.52
N ASN A 218 -26.09 -5.01 9.64
CA ASN A 218 -26.55 -4.61 10.97
C ASN A 218 -25.82 -3.35 11.49
N GLY A 219 -25.08 -2.66 10.62
CA GLY A 219 -24.32 -1.46 10.96
C GLY A 219 -22.98 -1.72 11.65
N ASN A 220 -22.63 -2.99 11.91
CA ASN A 220 -21.33 -3.40 12.43
C ASN A 220 -20.30 -3.58 11.31
N TYR A 221 -19.20 -4.26 11.59
CA TYR A 221 -18.24 -4.66 10.58
C TYR A 221 -18.98 -5.48 9.51
N PHE A 222 -19.15 -4.87 8.35
CA PHE A 222 -19.93 -5.43 7.25
C PHE A 222 -19.00 -5.59 6.05
N ASN A 223 -18.51 -6.77 5.85
CA ASN A 223 -17.74 -7.12 4.68
C ASN A 223 -18.63 -7.87 3.70
N CYS A 224 -18.77 -7.32 2.52
CA CYS A 224 -19.68 -7.80 1.50
C CYS A 224 -18.98 -7.70 0.14
N GLY A 225 -18.89 -8.78 -0.56
CA GLY A 225 -18.39 -8.77 -1.93
C GLY A 225 -19.47 -8.32 -2.88
N ASP A 226 -19.09 -7.51 -3.85
CA ASP A 226 -19.96 -6.97 -4.89
C ASP A 226 -21.24 -6.33 -4.31
N ALA A 227 -21.06 -5.21 -3.65
CA ALA A 227 -22.14 -4.43 -3.01
C ALA A 227 -23.27 -4.01 -3.96
N TYR A 228 -23.16 -4.35 -5.19
CA TYR A 228 -23.97 -3.91 -6.29
C TYR A 228 -25.21 -4.73 -6.57
N ASN A 229 -25.36 -5.93 -6.12
CA ASN A 229 -26.53 -6.71 -6.52
C ASN A 229 -27.75 -6.40 -5.67
N ALA A 230 -28.28 -5.20 -5.87
CA ALA A 230 -29.49 -4.73 -5.22
C ALA A 230 -30.79 -5.41 -5.74
N SER A 231 -30.71 -6.33 -6.69
CA SER A 231 -31.93 -6.99 -7.19
C SER A 231 -32.69 -7.75 -6.12
N ASN A 232 -32.03 -8.05 -5.01
CA ASN A 232 -32.63 -8.72 -3.85
C ASN A 232 -32.67 -7.85 -2.58
N GLY A 233 -32.30 -6.57 -2.65
CA GLY A 233 -32.27 -5.67 -1.48
C GLY A 233 -31.16 -5.96 -0.49
N THR A 234 -30.19 -6.79 -0.80
CA THR A 234 -29.18 -7.28 0.12
C THR A 234 -27.74 -6.90 -0.26
N GLY A 235 -27.56 -6.28 -1.40
CA GLY A 235 -26.32 -5.62 -1.77
C GLY A 235 -25.06 -6.48 -1.98
N CYS A 236 -25.08 -7.76 -1.64
CA CYS A 236 -23.92 -8.62 -1.71
C CYS A 236 -24.11 -9.69 -2.77
N SER A 237 -23.50 -9.54 -3.90
CA SER A 237 -23.41 -10.59 -4.89
C SER A 237 -21.99 -11.17 -4.94
N PHE A 238 -21.89 -12.32 -5.57
CA PHE A 238 -20.65 -13.02 -5.76
C PHE A 238 -19.92 -12.47 -6.99
N ASN A 239 -18.81 -11.82 -6.80
CA ASN A 239 -17.82 -11.66 -7.86
C ASN A 239 -16.43 -11.99 -7.32
N ALA A 240 -15.68 -12.78 -8.04
CA ALA A 240 -14.38 -13.21 -7.58
C ALA A 240 -13.38 -12.06 -7.72
N PRO A 241 -12.65 -11.69 -6.66
CA PRO A 241 -11.51 -10.79 -6.82
C PRO A 241 -10.56 -11.36 -7.89
N ASN A 242 -10.11 -10.51 -8.81
CA ASN A 242 -9.19 -10.89 -9.88
C ASN A 242 -9.66 -12.03 -10.81
N GLY A 243 -10.97 -12.20 -11.01
CA GLY A 243 -11.48 -13.26 -11.89
C GLY A 243 -11.17 -14.69 -11.43
N GLY A 244 -10.62 -14.87 -10.24
CA GLY A 244 -10.41 -16.19 -9.62
C GLY A 244 -11.71 -16.76 -9.06
N ALA A 245 -11.74 -18.05 -8.78
CA ALA A 245 -12.87 -18.69 -8.14
C ALA A 245 -12.87 -18.42 -6.63
N ALA A 246 -13.10 -17.16 -6.24
CA ALA A 246 -13.23 -16.80 -4.84
C ALA A 246 -14.33 -17.60 -4.16
N ARG A 247 -14.22 -17.79 -2.88
CA ARG A 247 -15.25 -18.47 -2.10
C ARG A 247 -16.43 -17.54 -1.89
N PRO A 248 -17.63 -17.92 -2.31
CA PRO A 248 -18.82 -17.10 -2.10
C PRO A 248 -18.99 -16.70 -0.65
N HIS A 249 -19.31 -15.42 -0.40
CA HIS A 249 -19.64 -14.89 0.92
C HIS A 249 -18.52 -15.04 1.99
N ARG A 250 -17.25 -15.04 1.56
CA ARG A 250 -16.07 -15.14 2.44
C ARG A 250 -14.97 -14.19 1.97
N PHE A 251 -15.29 -12.92 1.94
CA PHE A 251 -14.41 -11.91 1.38
C PHE A 251 -13.50 -11.25 2.43
N GLN A 252 -13.85 -11.33 3.70
CA GLN A 252 -12.92 -10.95 4.75
C GLN A 252 -11.71 -11.88 4.70
N SER A 253 -10.53 -11.31 4.58
CA SER A 253 -9.29 -12.07 4.48
C SER A 253 -8.17 -11.38 5.25
N GLU A 254 -7.24 -12.17 5.75
CA GLU A 254 -6.04 -11.70 6.42
C GLU A 254 -4.91 -12.70 6.19
N ILE A 255 -3.71 -12.22 5.88
CA ILE A 255 -2.55 -13.09 5.68
C ILE A 255 -1.61 -12.97 6.87
N VAL A 256 -1.26 -14.11 7.45
CA VAL A 256 -0.27 -14.24 8.53
C VAL A 256 0.77 -15.30 8.18
N GLN A 257 1.94 -15.24 8.81
CA GLN A 257 2.96 -16.27 8.70
C GLN A 257 2.98 -17.17 9.94
N ALA A 258 3.17 -18.47 9.73
CA ALA A 258 3.40 -19.42 10.81
C ALA A 258 4.84 -19.28 11.31
N THR A 259 5.03 -19.01 12.61
CA THR A 259 6.34 -18.95 13.24
C THR A 259 6.66 -20.13 14.15
N GLY A 260 5.64 -20.89 14.54
CA GLY A 260 5.79 -22.08 15.36
C GLY A 260 4.51 -22.89 15.48
N CYS A 261 4.58 -24.08 16.03
CA CYS A 261 3.42 -24.94 16.25
C CYS A 261 3.54 -25.74 17.54
N SER A 262 2.40 -26.03 18.17
CA SER A 262 2.30 -26.94 19.31
C SER A 262 1.17 -27.96 19.08
N PRO A 263 1.41 -29.29 19.16
CA PRO A 263 2.63 -29.94 19.62
C PRO A 263 3.78 -29.91 18.59
N SER A 264 3.51 -29.84 17.29
CA SER A 264 4.53 -29.75 16.24
C SER A 264 3.94 -29.31 14.92
N CYS A 265 4.70 -28.59 14.10
CA CYS A 265 4.39 -28.37 12.69
C CYS A 265 4.53 -29.68 11.89
N GLY A 266 3.74 -29.82 10.84
CA GLY A 266 3.72 -31.02 9.99
C GLY A 266 2.87 -32.18 10.51
N GLY A 267 2.35 -32.11 11.72
CA GLY A 267 1.49 -33.15 12.31
C GLY A 267 0.06 -33.13 11.77
N SER A 268 -0.58 -34.28 11.61
CA SER A 268 -1.94 -34.41 11.07
C SER A 268 -3.06 -34.07 12.08
N GLY A 269 -2.74 -33.87 13.36
CA GLY A 269 -3.71 -33.55 14.41
C GLY A 269 -3.93 -32.05 14.59
N GLN A 270 -4.91 -31.73 15.40
CA GLN A 270 -5.18 -30.35 15.83
C GLN A 270 -3.90 -29.68 16.34
N THR A 271 -3.62 -28.48 15.90
CA THR A 271 -2.36 -27.80 16.14
C THR A 271 -2.61 -26.34 16.44
N THR A 272 -1.99 -25.82 17.50
CA THR A 272 -1.91 -24.39 17.75
C THR A 272 -0.72 -23.83 17.00
N VAL A 273 -0.96 -22.87 16.13
CA VAL A 273 0.04 -22.23 15.29
C VAL A 273 0.33 -20.84 15.85
N THR A 274 1.59 -20.55 16.15
CA THR A 274 2.04 -19.19 16.47
C THR A 274 2.17 -18.44 15.15
N ILE A 275 1.63 -17.22 15.10
CA ILE A 275 1.52 -16.41 13.89
C ILE A 275 2.16 -15.03 14.07
N THR A 276 2.56 -14.43 12.96
CA THR A 276 2.99 -13.05 12.84
C THR A 276 2.45 -12.45 11.52
N PRO A 277 2.00 -11.19 11.50
CA PRO A 277 1.70 -10.37 12.67
C PRO A 277 0.54 -10.95 13.51
N PRO A 278 0.23 -10.35 14.68
CA PRO A 278 -0.99 -10.65 15.42
C PRO A 278 -2.23 -10.36 14.58
N LEU A 279 -3.33 -11.08 14.83
CA LEU A 279 -4.59 -10.86 14.13
C LEU A 279 -5.04 -9.40 14.18
N GLN A 280 -5.43 -8.88 13.06
CA GLN A 280 -5.79 -7.46 12.89
C GLN A 280 -7.30 -7.23 13.02
N HIS A 281 -8.12 -8.13 12.47
CA HIS A 281 -9.56 -7.97 12.47
C HIS A 281 -10.19 -8.24 13.84
N PRO A 282 -11.16 -7.41 14.26
CA PRO A 282 -11.81 -7.52 15.55
C PRO A 282 -13.00 -8.49 15.57
N ASN A 283 -13.42 -9.01 14.42
CA ASN A 283 -14.69 -9.71 14.24
C ASN A 283 -14.57 -11.19 13.90
N TRP A 284 -13.38 -11.79 13.95
CA TRP A 284 -13.21 -13.22 13.80
C TRP A 284 -14.05 -13.97 14.84
N ALA A 285 -14.87 -14.93 14.42
CA ALA A 285 -15.77 -15.65 15.31
C ALA A 285 -16.07 -17.07 14.87
N ALA A 286 -16.19 -17.99 15.82
CA ALA A 286 -16.54 -19.38 15.56
C ALA A 286 -17.86 -19.54 14.77
N GLY A 287 -18.85 -18.66 15.04
CA GLY A 287 -20.15 -18.67 14.35
C GLY A 287 -20.08 -18.32 12.88
N SER A 288 -19.00 -17.69 12.42
CA SER A 288 -18.72 -17.35 11.02
C SER A 288 -17.89 -18.42 10.32
N THR A 289 -17.72 -19.60 10.91
CA THR A 289 -16.99 -20.75 10.35
C THR A 289 -15.65 -20.39 9.74
N PRO A 290 -14.72 -19.80 10.51
CA PRO A 290 -13.43 -19.34 9.99
C PRO A 290 -12.55 -20.50 9.55
N GLN A 291 -11.77 -20.26 8.51
CA GLN A 291 -10.89 -21.27 7.89
C GLN A 291 -9.54 -20.67 7.52
N ALA A 292 -8.58 -21.52 7.28
CA ALA A 292 -7.22 -21.20 6.91
C ALA A 292 -6.79 -21.93 5.64
N TRP A 293 -6.05 -21.24 4.79
CA TRP A 293 -5.46 -21.73 3.55
C TRP A 293 -3.96 -21.64 3.67
N LEU A 294 -3.25 -22.70 3.34
CA LEU A 294 -1.80 -22.75 3.48
C LEU A 294 -1.15 -22.57 2.12
N ILE A 295 -0.25 -21.61 2.03
CA ILE A 295 0.60 -21.36 0.87
C ILE A 295 2.05 -21.57 1.28
N GLN A 296 2.83 -22.19 0.41
CA GLN A 296 4.28 -22.30 0.57
C GLN A 296 4.93 -21.20 -0.29
N PRO A 297 5.16 -20.00 0.22
CA PRO A 297 5.60 -18.88 -0.58
C PRO A 297 7.05 -19.04 -1.06
N ALA A 298 7.41 -18.37 -2.15
CA ALA A 298 8.79 -18.00 -2.34
C ALA A 298 9.12 -16.88 -1.33
N GLN A 299 10.31 -16.92 -0.77
CA GLN A 299 10.71 -15.99 0.30
C GLN A 299 12.05 -15.33 0.02
N TYR A 300 12.20 -14.10 0.49
CA TYR A 300 13.44 -13.33 0.33
C TYR A 300 13.88 -13.26 -1.13
N VAL A 301 12.98 -12.79 -1.98
CA VAL A 301 13.22 -12.60 -3.41
C VAL A 301 13.10 -11.12 -3.78
N GLY A 302 13.88 -10.67 -4.76
CA GLY A 302 13.78 -9.27 -5.11
C GLY A 302 14.45 -8.84 -6.41
N VAL A 303 14.07 -7.63 -6.83
CA VAL A 303 14.60 -6.93 -7.99
C VAL A 303 15.09 -5.55 -7.57
N ARG A 304 16.33 -5.20 -7.96
CA ARG A 304 16.92 -3.94 -7.54
C ARG A 304 17.86 -3.32 -8.58
N ASN A 305 17.92 -1.97 -8.62
CA ASN A 305 18.94 -1.20 -9.34
C ASN A 305 18.97 -1.44 -10.86
N LEU A 306 17.82 -1.46 -11.52
CA LEU A 306 17.75 -1.62 -12.97
C LEU A 306 16.54 -0.91 -13.57
N SER A 307 16.50 -0.77 -14.89
CA SER A 307 15.31 -0.31 -15.59
C SER A 307 14.77 -1.34 -16.57
N ILE A 308 13.46 -1.30 -16.75
CA ILE A 308 12.67 -2.20 -17.59
C ILE A 308 11.88 -1.35 -18.58
N ASP A 309 11.90 -1.71 -19.85
CA ASP A 309 11.07 -1.11 -20.90
C ASP A 309 10.17 -2.18 -21.52
N GLY A 310 8.86 -2.04 -21.30
CA GLY A 310 7.83 -2.96 -21.78
C GLY A 310 7.20 -2.56 -23.12
N THR A 311 7.75 -1.56 -23.80
CA THR A 311 7.19 -1.07 -25.06
C THR A 311 7.02 -2.17 -26.09
N GLY A 312 5.77 -2.39 -26.53
CA GLY A 312 5.46 -3.35 -27.61
C GLY A 312 5.59 -4.83 -27.26
N THR A 313 5.72 -5.18 -25.99
CA THR A 313 5.94 -6.59 -25.55
C THR A 313 4.65 -7.37 -25.34
N GLY A 314 3.49 -6.72 -25.22
CA GLY A 314 2.25 -7.34 -24.77
C GLY A 314 2.30 -7.82 -23.31
N ALA A 315 3.25 -7.33 -22.52
CA ALA A 315 3.41 -7.71 -21.11
C ALA A 315 2.40 -6.97 -20.24
N THR A 316 1.49 -7.71 -19.63
CA THR A 316 0.54 -7.14 -18.68
C THR A 316 1.26 -6.47 -17.51
N ALA A 317 2.31 -7.09 -16.96
CA ALA A 317 3.10 -6.54 -15.87
C ALA A 317 4.58 -6.34 -16.21
N GLY A 318 5.17 -5.26 -15.73
CA GLY A 318 6.62 -5.07 -15.79
C GLY A 318 7.37 -6.00 -14.83
N ILE A 319 7.01 -5.97 -13.56
CA ILE A 319 7.46 -6.91 -12.52
C ILE A 319 6.24 -7.60 -11.94
N SER A 320 6.32 -8.90 -11.72
CA SER A 320 5.28 -9.69 -11.04
C SER A 320 5.88 -10.51 -9.90
N PHE A 321 5.27 -10.40 -8.73
CA PHE A 321 5.40 -11.32 -7.62
C PHE A 321 4.12 -12.15 -7.56
N TYR A 322 4.14 -13.32 -6.94
CA TYR A 322 2.92 -14.11 -6.76
C TYR A 322 3.08 -15.15 -5.65
N ASN A 323 2.22 -15.07 -4.64
CA ASN A 323 2.32 -15.92 -3.45
C ASN A 323 3.72 -15.84 -2.82
N ASP A 324 4.25 -14.65 -2.74
CA ASP A 324 5.57 -14.40 -2.18
C ASP A 324 5.47 -13.82 -0.76
N ALA A 325 6.49 -14.06 0.03
CA ALA A 325 6.67 -13.45 1.33
C ALA A 325 8.09 -12.88 1.46
N ASP A 326 8.23 -11.76 2.16
CA ASP A 326 9.54 -11.12 2.35
C ASP A 326 10.21 -10.76 1.00
N TYR A 327 9.49 -10.11 0.11
CA TYR A 327 9.94 -9.76 -1.24
C TYR A 327 10.21 -8.25 -1.40
N TRP A 328 10.93 -7.85 -2.45
CA TRP A 328 11.16 -6.42 -2.73
C TRP A 328 11.36 -6.06 -4.19
N ALA A 329 10.88 -4.88 -4.54
CA ALA A 329 11.27 -4.12 -5.72
C ALA A 329 11.79 -2.75 -5.26
N ARG A 330 13.08 -2.44 -5.51
CA ARG A 330 13.67 -1.20 -5.02
C ARG A 330 14.67 -0.58 -5.99
N ASN A 331 14.59 0.75 -6.14
CA ASN A 331 15.39 1.51 -7.10
C ASN A 331 15.28 0.91 -8.50
N VAL A 332 14.05 0.70 -8.96
CA VAL A 332 13.72 0.18 -10.27
C VAL A 332 12.93 1.23 -11.06
N THR A 333 13.24 1.37 -12.34
CA THR A 333 12.40 2.11 -13.28
C THR A 333 11.62 1.11 -14.13
N VAL A 334 10.29 1.21 -14.14
CA VAL A 334 9.42 0.42 -15.01
C VAL A 334 8.71 1.36 -15.97
N LYS A 335 8.85 1.13 -17.26
CA LYS A 335 8.24 1.95 -18.31
C LYS A 335 7.38 1.12 -19.24
N ASN A 336 6.22 1.68 -19.60
CA ASN A 336 5.41 1.21 -20.72
C ASN A 336 5.01 -0.27 -20.62
N ALA A 337 4.76 -0.79 -19.42
CA ALA A 337 4.03 -2.05 -19.28
C ALA A 337 2.62 -1.90 -19.90
N GLU A 338 2.06 -2.96 -20.46
CA GLU A 338 0.76 -2.86 -21.15
C GLU A 338 -0.39 -2.53 -20.20
N SER A 339 -0.30 -2.97 -18.92
CA SER A 339 -1.32 -2.68 -17.92
C SER A 339 -0.72 -2.29 -16.57
N ILE A 340 0.17 -3.07 -15.99
CA ILE A 340 0.63 -2.90 -14.60
C ILE A 340 2.14 -2.70 -14.55
N GLY A 341 2.59 -1.67 -13.86
CA GLY A 341 4.04 -1.46 -13.66
C GLY A 341 4.64 -2.54 -12.75
N ILE A 342 4.20 -2.61 -11.50
CA ILE A 342 4.60 -3.62 -10.51
C ILE A 342 3.34 -4.29 -9.98
N TYR A 343 3.29 -5.60 -10.07
CA TYR A 343 2.15 -6.43 -9.66
C TYR A 343 2.55 -7.39 -8.53
N ALA A 344 1.79 -7.36 -7.45
CA ALA A 344 2.07 -8.14 -6.24
C ALA A 344 0.76 -8.74 -5.68
N PRO A 345 0.21 -9.80 -6.29
CA PRO A 345 -1.05 -10.39 -5.88
C PRO A 345 -0.86 -11.50 -4.86
N GLN A 346 -1.63 -11.46 -3.78
CA GLN A 346 -1.70 -12.46 -2.71
C GLN A 346 -0.36 -12.62 -1.97
N ASP A 347 0.34 -11.52 -1.78
CA ASP A 347 1.68 -11.47 -1.20
C ASP A 347 1.66 -10.88 0.21
N THR A 348 2.72 -11.12 0.96
CA THR A 348 2.86 -10.56 2.32
C THR A 348 4.30 -10.15 2.63
N HIS A 349 4.46 -9.18 3.54
CA HIS A 349 5.75 -8.65 3.98
C HIS A 349 6.63 -8.14 2.82
N GLY A 350 6.00 -7.56 1.79
CA GLY A 350 6.71 -7.00 0.66
C GLY A 350 7.19 -5.56 0.90
N ASP A 351 8.27 -5.20 0.24
CA ASP A 351 8.80 -3.83 0.17
C ASP A 351 8.86 -3.38 -1.30
N ILE A 352 7.87 -2.61 -1.72
CA ILE A 352 7.87 -1.94 -3.03
C ILE A 352 8.18 -0.47 -2.78
N SER A 353 9.46 -0.11 -2.79
CA SER A 353 9.84 1.25 -2.42
C SER A 353 10.92 1.90 -3.27
N SER A 354 10.85 3.23 -3.34
CA SER A 354 11.82 4.03 -4.07
C SER A 354 11.94 3.61 -5.55
N ASN A 355 10.82 3.40 -6.22
CA ASN A 355 10.74 3.06 -7.63
C ASN A 355 10.16 4.21 -8.45
N TYR A 356 10.40 4.19 -9.74
CA TYR A 356 9.74 5.06 -10.70
C TYR A 356 8.98 4.23 -11.74
N VAL A 357 7.67 4.44 -11.79
CA VAL A 357 6.78 3.81 -12.78
C VAL A 357 6.25 4.87 -13.72
N TYR A 358 6.41 4.62 -15.01
CA TYR A 358 6.00 5.54 -16.06
C TYR A 358 5.10 4.87 -17.08
N ASN A 359 3.93 5.47 -17.33
CA ASN A 359 3.03 5.18 -18.43
C ASN A 359 2.62 3.70 -18.53
N PRO A 360 2.20 3.06 -17.42
CA PRO A 360 1.52 1.77 -17.53
C PRO A 360 0.21 1.96 -18.31
N GLY A 361 -0.18 0.95 -19.09
CA GLY A 361 -1.33 1.04 -19.98
C GLY A 361 -1.07 1.77 -21.30
N GLN A 362 0.06 2.45 -21.45
CA GLN A 362 0.47 3.11 -22.68
C GLN A 362 -0.61 4.03 -23.30
N GLY A 363 -1.35 4.71 -22.43
CA GLY A 363 -2.44 5.58 -22.86
C GLY A 363 -3.81 4.89 -22.98
N ASN A 364 -3.92 3.61 -22.65
CA ASN A 364 -5.19 2.90 -22.60
C ASN A 364 -5.82 3.00 -21.18
N VAL A 365 -7.12 3.25 -21.10
CA VAL A 365 -7.89 3.29 -19.85
C VAL A 365 -8.63 1.98 -19.56
N GLY A 366 -8.68 1.06 -20.52
CA GLY A 366 -9.36 -0.23 -20.33
C GLY A 366 -8.62 -1.13 -19.33
N ASN A 367 -9.36 -1.82 -18.45
CA ASN A 367 -8.84 -2.71 -17.42
C ASN A 367 -7.94 -2.01 -16.37
N ASP A 368 -8.21 -0.76 -16.08
CA ASP A 368 -7.60 0.03 -14.99
C ASP A 368 -6.07 -0.08 -14.88
N PRO A 369 -5.33 0.33 -15.94
CA PRO A 369 -3.89 0.25 -15.94
C PRO A 369 -3.29 1.00 -14.76
N SER A 370 -2.39 0.33 -14.02
CA SER A 370 -1.92 0.83 -12.75
C SER A 370 -0.41 0.88 -12.61
N GLY A 371 0.08 1.86 -11.85
CA GLY A 371 1.50 1.96 -11.51
C GLY A 371 1.93 0.78 -10.65
N ILE A 372 1.28 0.60 -9.52
CA ILE A 372 1.48 -0.51 -8.58
C ILE A 372 0.12 -1.10 -8.28
N ASN A 373 -0.05 -2.40 -8.52
CA ASN A 373 -1.26 -3.14 -8.22
C ASN A 373 -0.91 -4.28 -7.24
N TYR A 374 -1.61 -4.34 -6.13
CA TYR A 374 -1.29 -5.28 -5.07
C TYR A 374 -2.55 -5.87 -4.44
N THR A 375 -2.41 -7.07 -3.91
CA THR A 375 -3.35 -7.69 -2.99
C THR A 375 -2.58 -8.39 -1.87
N GLY A 376 -3.26 -8.66 -0.74
CA GLY A 376 -2.60 -9.31 0.38
C GLY A 376 -2.36 -8.38 1.55
N SER A 377 -1.53 -8.82 2.48
CA SER A 377 -1.46 -8.18 3.79
C SER A 377 -0.04 -7.76 4.17
N ASN A 378 0.05 -6.69 4.96
CA ASN A 378 1.30 -6.31 5.64
C ASN A 378 2.46 -5.97 4.67
N ASN A 379 2.16 -5.30 3.56
CA ASN A 379 3.16 -4.82 2.62
C ASN A 379 3.47 -3.33 2.84
N LEU A 380 4.68 -2.92 2.50
CA LEU A 380 5.12 -1.54 2.46
C LEU A 380 5.23 -1.07 1.01
N ILE A 381 4.44 -0.07 0.64
CA ILE A 381 4.51 0.59 -0.68
C ILE A 381 4.87 2.05 -0.45
N ALA A 382 6.15 2.39 -0.54
CA ALA A 382 6.61 3.66 -0.03
C ALA A 382 7.60 4.40 -0.93
N ASN A 383 7.51 5.72 -0.92
CA ASN A 383 8.48 6.59 -1.58
C ASN A 383 8.63 6.32 -3.08
N ASN A 384 7.57 5.82 -3.73
CA ASN A 384 7.53 5.61 -5.17
C ASN A 384 7.07 6.88 -5.91
N ILE A 385 7.49 6.98 -7.16
CA ILE A 385 7.03 8.00 -8.10
C ILE A 385 6.25 7.29 -9.20
N VAL A 386 4.97 7.66 -9.37
CA VAL A 386 4.14 7.15 -10.45
C VAL A 386 3.72 8.31 -11.33
N GLN A 387 4.08 8.24 -12.60
CA GLN A 387 3.80 9.28 -13.58
C GLN A 387 3.03 8.72 -14.76
N ASN A 388 1.97 9.40 -15.16
CA ASN A 388 1.17 9.09 -16.34
C ASN A 388 0.54 7.68 -16.25
N ALA A 389 -0.21 7.42 -15.19
CA ALA A 389 -0.96 6.19 -14.98
C ALA A 389 -2.46 6.47 -14.92
N HIS A 390 -3.30 5.51 -15.30
CA HIS A 390 -4.75 5.62 -15.07
C HIS A 390 -5.03 5.55 -13.57
N THR A 391 -4.54 4.51 -12.91
CA THR A 391 -4.52 4.35 -11.45
C THR A 391 -3.07 4.29 -10.99
N CYS A 392 -2.69 5.07 -9.97
CA CYS A 392 -1.29 5.11 -9.56
C CYS A 392 -0.94 3.94 -8.65
N ILE A 393 -1.70 3.78 -7.56
CA ILE A 393 -1.55 2.69 -6.60
C ILE A 393 -2.92 2.06 -6.41
N PHE A 394 -3.02 0.77 -6.63
CA PHE A 394 -4.28 0.07 -6.78
C PHE A 394 -4.33 -1.16 -5.87
N GLY A 395 -5.08 -1.05 -4.77
CA GLY A 395 -5.45 -2.18 -3.93
C GLY A 395 -6.60 -2.94 -4.59
N ASN A 396 -6.31 -4.04 -5.28
CA ASN A 396 -7.28 -4.74 -6.12
C ASN A 396 -7.58 -6.15 -5.61
N GLY A 397 -8.05 -6.25 -4.39
CA GLY A 397 -8.37 -7.51 -3.72
C GLY A 397 -8.45 -7.33 -2.22
N PRO A 398 -8.51 -8.39 -1.44
CA PRO A 398 -8.32 -8.29 -0.02
C PRO A 398 -6.94 -7.69 0.28
N VAL A 399 -6.92 -6.52 0.90
CA VAL A 399 -5.71 -5.77 1.25
C VAL A 399 -5.83 -5.32 2.71
N ASN A 400 -4.96 -5.83 3.58
CA ASN A 400 -5.10 -5.63 5.01
C ASN A 400 -3.79 -5.19 5.65
N GLY A 401 -3.84 -4.19 6.50
CA GLY A 401 -2.69 -3.78 7.29
C GLY A 401 -1.48 -3.30 6.48
N ASN A 402 -1.65 -2.94 5.22
CA ASN A 402 -0.56 -2.43 4.42
C ASN A 402 -0.23 -0.97 4.78
N VAL A 403 1.00 -0.55 4.50
CA VAL A 403 1.44 0.83 4.63
C VAL A 403 1.74 1.39 3.25
N ILE A 404 0.94 2.35 2.81
CA ILE A 404 1.10 3.07 1.55
C ILE A 404 1.55 4.48 1.90
N ALA A 405 2.85 4.79 1.74
CA ALA A 405 3.37 6.00 2.35
C ALA A 405 4.37 6.78 1.49
N TYR A 406 4.26 8.10 1.56
CA TYR A 406 5.19 9.04 0.94
C TYR A 406 5.37 8.86 -0.57
N ASN A 407 4.37 8.31 -1.26
CA ASN A 407 4.37 8.17 -2.70
C ASN A 407 3.97 9.48 -3.38
N TYR A 408 4.65 9.82 -4.47
CA TYR A 408 4.34 10.94 -5.33
C TYR A 408 3.70 10.45 -6.64
N ASN A 409 2.47 10.86 -6.85
CA ASN A 409 1.66 10.40 -7.96
C ASN A 409 1.19 11.61 -8.77
N VAL A 410 1.48 11.61 -10.06
CA VAL A 410 1.28 12.79 -10.91
C VAL A 410 0.86 12.41 -12.33
N ASN A 411 -0.03 13.22 -12.89
CA ASN A 411 -0.50 13.10 -14.24
C ASN A 411 -1.29 11.82 -14.47
N THR A 412 -2.42 11.70 -13.75
CA THR A 412 -3.38 10.62 -14.00
C THR A 412 -4.05 10.84 -15.35
N PHE A 413 -4.37 9.72 -16.00
CA PHE A 413 -4.90 9.84 -17.33
C PHE A 413 -6.27 9.12 -17.46
N THR A 414 -7.21 9.81 -18.09
CA THR A 414 -8.56 9.33 -18.32
C THR A 414 -8.98 9.64 -19.75
N GLY A 415 -9.93 8.87 -20.28
CA GLY A 415 -10.43 9.10 -21.63
C GLY A 415 -11.43 10.25 -21.77
N ASP A 416 -11.94 10.83 -20.67
CA ASP A 416 -13.19 11.60 -20.69
C ASP A 416 -13.25 12.84 -19.79
N GLY A 417 -12.15 13.28 -19.23
CA GLY A 417 -12.09 14.48 -18.38
C GLY A 417 -12.51 14.28 -16.93
N PHE A 418 -12.59 13.03 -16.46
CA PHE A 418 -12.67 12.73 -15.04
C PHE A 418 -11.34 12.96 -14.33
N LEU A 419 -11.39 13.36 -13.08
CA LEU A 419 -10.29 13.12 -12.16
C LEU A 419 -10.47 11.70 -11.62
N PHE A 420 -9.69 10.77 -12.14
CA PHE A 420 -9.80 9.38 -11.72
C PHE A 420 -8.98 9.11 -10.49
N GLY A 421 -9.44 8.21 -9.63
CA GLY A 421 -8.75 7.86 -8.40
C GLY A 421 -7.33 7.40 -8.61
N CYS A 422 -6.37 8.23 -8.25
CA CYS A 422 -4.96 7.90 -8.39
C CYS A 422 -4.54 6.84 -7.37
N ILE A 423 -4.96 7.00 -6.12
CA ILE A 423 -4.82 5.97 -5.08
C ILE A 423 -6.20 5.34 -4.90
N TRP A 424 -6.36 4.15 -5.39
CA TRP A 424 -7.51 3.31 -5.11
C TRP A 424 -7.24 2.45 -3.89
N ASP A 425 -7.90 2.84 -2.83
CA ASP A 425 -7.87 2.19 -1.54
C ASP A 425 -8.92 1.07 -1.49
N GLY A 426 -8.74 0.08 -2.32
CA GLY A 426 -9.67 -1.01 -2.46
C GLY A 426 -10.68 -0.82 -3.60
N HIS A 427 -10.56 -1.65 -4.60
CA HIS A 427 -11.53 -1.83 -5.67
C HIS A 427 -12.30 -3.14 -5.50
N SER A 428 -11.62 -4.14 -4.95
CA SER A 428 -12.23 -5.39 -4.55
C SER A 428 -12.48 -5.40 -3.04
N ASN A 429 -13.34 -6.27 -2.60
CA ASN A 429 -13.75 -6.45 -1.21
C ASN A 429 -12.59 -6.72 -0.24
N GLY A 430 -12.81 -6.41 1.02
CA GLY A 430 -11.97 -6.79 2.13
C GLY A 430 -10.70 -5.95 2.26
N ALA A 431 -10.75 -4.67 1.88
CA ALA A 431 -9.72 -3.73 2.26
C ALA A 431 -9.99 -3.19 3.67
N ASP A 432 -9.01 -3.31 4.56
CA ASP A 432 -9.14 -2.79 5.90
C ASP A 432 -7.80 -2.63 6.64
N TYR A 433 -7.80 -1.74 7.61
CA TYR A 433 -6.64 -1.40 8.43
C TYR A 433 -5.40 -0.98 7.66
N ASN A 434 -5.51 -0.54 6.41
CA ASN A 434 -4.38 0.04 5.70
C ASN A 434 -4.09 1.45 6.21
N LEU A 435 -2.81 1.82 6.19
CA LEU A 435 -2.35 3.16 6.50
C LEU A 435 -1.88 3.85 5.22
N PHE A 436 -2.56 4.92 4.86
CA PHE A 436 -2.13 5.85 3.81
C PHE A 436 -1.53 7.08 4.46
N GLU A 437 -0.20 7.20 4.45
CA GLU A 437 0.49 8.26 5.16
C GLU A 437 1.41 9.09 4.27
N GLY A 438 1.24 10.38 4.29
CA GLY A 438 2.19 11.30 3.66
C GLY A 438 2.23 11.25 2.14
N ASN A 439 1.24 10.69 1.48
CA ASN A 439 1.20 10.63 0.02
C ASN A 439 0.82 11.99 -0.58
N VAL A 440 1.32 12.24 -1.79
CA VAL A 440 0.88 13.35 -2.64
C VAL A 440 0.25 12.76 -3.90
N ALA A 441 -1.03 13.06 -4.11
CA ALA A 441 -1.81 12.56 -5.23
C ALA A 441 -2.98 13.50 -5.55
N PRO A 442 -3.58 13.40 -6.74
CA PRO A 442 -4.80 14.15 -7.01
C PRO A 442 -5.99 13.69 -6.18
N GLN A 443 -6.20 12.39 -6.01
CA GLN A 443 -7.38 11.85 -5.34
C GLN A 443 -7.08 10.51 -4.65
N VAL A 444 -7.74 10.27 -3.53
CA VAL A 444 -7.98 8.94 -2.97
C VAL A 444 -9.42 8.54 -3.25
N PHE A 445 -9.59 7.36 -3.75
CA PHE A 445 -10.89 6.81 -4.12
C PHE A 445 -11.10 5.45 -3.48
N GLN A 446 -12.21 5.33 -2.79
CA GLN A 446 -12.72 4.11 -2.18
C GLN A 446 -14.05 3.77 -2.83
N ASP A 447 -14.03 2.88 -3.80
CA ASP A 447 -15.27 2.51 -4.49
C ASP A 447 -16.03 1.39 -3.75
N GLN A 448 -17.16 1.01 -4.31
CA GLN A 448 -17.98 -0.09 -3.80
C GLN A 448 -18.25 -1.14 -4.88
N THR A 449 -17.47 -1.13 -5.97
CA THR A 449 -17.76 -1.91 -7.18
C THR A 449 -17.77 -3.41 -6.88
N HIS A 450 -16.80 -3.91 -6.13
CA HIS A 450 -16.68 -5.33 -5.84
C HIS A 450 -16.72 -5.66 -4.35
N GLY A 451 -16.97 -4.69 -3.51
CA GLY A 451 -17.09 -4.96 -2.08
C GLY A 451 -16.93 -3.74 -1.19
N THR A 452 -16.89 -3.99 0.09
CA THR A 452 -16.82 -2.98 1.14
C THR A 452 -15.42 -2.87 1.72
N HIS A 453 -15.06 -1.68 2.19
CA HIS A 453 -13.78 -1.34 2.79
C HIS A 453 -14.02 -0.69 4.15
N LEU A 454 -13.15 -0.97 5.12
CA LEU A 454 -13.41 -0.62 6.49
C LEU A 454 -12.13 -0.25 7.23
N MET A 455 -12.21 0.66 8.22
CA MET A 455 -11.12 0.95 9.13
C MET A 455 -9.83 1.51 8.46
N GLU A 456 -9.95 2.08 7.28
CA GLU A 456 -8.82 2.70 6.60
C GLU A 456 -8.37 3.96 7.33
N THR A 457 -7.06 4.23 7.34
CA THR A 457 -6.50 5.42 7.97
C THR A 457 -5.72 6.25 6.95
N TRP A 458 -6.24 7.44 6.66
CA TRP A 458 -5.59 8.43 5.80
C TRP A 458 -4.99 9.53 6.65
N TYR A 459 -3.68 9.53 6.75
CA TYR A 459 -2.93 10.34 7.69
C TYR A 459 -1.91 11.22 6.98
N ARG A 460 -1.99 12.55 7.20
CA ARG A 460 -1.01 13.51 6.66
C ARG A 460 -0.79 13.42 5.15
N ASN A 461 -1.83 13.13 4.36
CA ASN A 461 -1.73 13.14 2.91
C ASN A 461 -2.02 14.54 2.35
N PHE A 462 -1.45 14.84 1.20
CA PHE A 462 -1.80 16.00 0.39
C PHE A 462 -2.54 15.52 -0.87
N MET A 463 -3.86 15.64 -0.86
CA MET A 463 -4.74 15.31 -1.97
C MET A 463 -5.22 16.60 -2.62
N THR A 464 -4.75 16.86 -3.84
CA THR A 464 -5.00 18.14 -4.51
C THR A 464 -6.46 18.31 -4.95
N GLY A 465 -7.19 17.20 -5.12
CA GLY A 465 -8.56 17.21 -5.64
C GLY A 465 -8.62 17.76 -7.07
N TRP A 466 -7.50 17.87 -7.76
CA TRP A 466 -7.43 18.42 -9.11
C TRP A 466 -6.10 18.10 -9.79
N GLU A 467 -6.17 17.94 -11.10
CA GLU A 467 -5.04 17.87 -12.02
C GLU A 467 -5.35 18.54 -13.36
N SER A 468 -4.32 18.98 -14.06
CA SER A 468 -4.49 19.52 -15.42
C SER A 468 -4.77 18.42 -16.45
N CYS A 469 -5.43 18.78 -17.54
CA CYS A 469 -5.45 17.98 -18.77
C CYS A 469 -4.16 18.24 -19.55
N ALA A 470 -3.18 17.41 -19.34
CA ALA A 470 -1.90 17.54 -19.99
C ALA A 470 -1.68 16.38 -20.99
N ASN A 471 -1.10 16.68 -22.16
CA ASN A 471 -0.71 15.69 -23.16
C ASN A 471 -1.82 14.72 -23.62
N GLY A 472 -3.07 15.18 -23.69
CA GLY A 472 -4.19 14.32 -24.08
C GLY A 472 -4.72 13.40 -23.00
N ASN A 473 -4.33 13.61 -21.76
CA ASN A 473 -4.77 12.80 -20.60
C ASN A 473 -6.26 12.83 -20.30
N CYS A 474 -7.00 13.65 -20.99
CA CYS A 474 -8.46 13.80 -20.85
C CYS A 474 -9.19 13.44 -22.15
N GLY A 475 -8.59 12.64 -23.02
CA GLY A 475 -9.16 12.38 -24.34
C GLY A 475 -9.31 13.66 -25.17
N SER A 476 -10.53 13.95 -25.58
CA SER A 476 -10.85 15.19 -26.32
C SER A 476 -11.15 16.40 -25.43
N ASN A 477 -11.19 16.25 -24.12
CA ASN A 477 -11.49 17.32 -23.17
C ASN A 477 -10.28 18.22 -22.94
N THR A 478 -10.53 19.47 -22.57
CA THR A 478 -9.50 20.48 -22.31
C THR A 478 -9.24 20.69 -20.82
N ALA A 479 -10.04 20.07 -19.95
CA ALA A 479 -9.92 20.15 -18.50
C ALA A 479 -10.54 18.90 -17.83
N LYS A 480 -10.02 18.52 -16.69
CA LYS A 480 -10.69 17.59 -15.78
C LYS A 480 -11.71 18.39 -14.98
N THR A 481 -12.98 18.10 -15.24
CA THR A 481 -14.11 18.84 -14.67
C THR A 481 -15.10 17.96 -13.94
N ASN A 482 -15.00 16.65 -14.10
CA ASN A 482 -15.87 15.68 -13.47
C ASN A 482 -15.07 14.97 -12.35
N ASP A 483 -15.75 14.70 -11.27
CA ASP A 483 -15.22 13.99 -10.11
C ASP A 483 -13.96 14.65 -9.51
N VAL A 484 -13.93 15.97 -9.52
CA VAL A 484 -12.81 16.77 -8.99
C VAL A 484 -12.98 16.85 -7.47
N VAL A 485 -12.53 15.80 -6.79
CA VAL A 485 -12.69 15.54 -5.36
C VAL A 485 -11.36 15.10 -4.79
N ALA A 486 -11.01 15.56 -3.58
CA ALA A 486 -9.77 15.14 -2.95
C ALA A 486 -9.88 13.75 -2.31
N ILE A 487 -10.97 13.48 -1.61
CA ILE A 487 -11.26 12.18 -0.99
C ILE A 487 -12.69 11.77 -1.31
N GLU A 488 -12.85 10.61 -1.94
CA GLU A 488 -14.13 9.97 -2.14
C GLU A 488 -14.18 8.62 -1.43
N ALA A 489 -15.16 8.46 -0.52
CA ALA A 489 -15.48 7.22 0.14
C ALA A 489 -16.95 6.91 -0.14
N THR A 490 -17.21 6.00 -1.05
CA THR A 490 -18.57 5.68 -1.50
C THR A 490 -19.35 4.86 -0.46
N SER A 491 -20.56 4.41 -0.80
CA SER A 491 -21.41 3.63 0.09
C SER A 491 -20.72 2.40 0.65
N TYR A 492 -21.04 2.05 1.90
CA TYR A 492 -20.52 0.91 2.68
C TYR A 492 -19.04 0.99 3.08
N ASN A 493 -18.30 2.04 2.73
CA ASN A 493 -16.92 2.27 3.15
C ASN A 493 -16.88 2.99 4.51
N ARG A 494 -16.91 2.24 5.59
CA ARG A 494 -17.23 2.72 6.93
C ARG A 494 -16.03 2.69 7.89
N TYR A 495 -16.15 3.41 9.00
CA TYR A 495 -15.21 3.46 10.12
C TYR A 495 -13.82 4.01 9.75
N ASN A 496 -13.69 4.70 8.65
CA ASN A 496 -12.43 5.28 8.19
C ASN A 496 -11.97 6.44 9.10
N ASN A 497 -10.68 6.69 9.10
CA ASN A 497 -10.04 7.77 9.87
C ASN A 497 -9.28 8.69 8.92
N LEU A 498 -9.71 9.95 8.84
CA LEU A 498 -9.10 11.01 8.03
C LEU A 498 -8.49 12.04 8.96
N ILE A 499 -7.17 12.05 9.12
CA ILE A 499 -6.52 12.81 10.16
C ILE A 499 -5.35 13.63 9.61
N ALA A 500 -5.33 14.93 9.93
CA ALA A 500 -4.23 15.85 9.62
C ALA A 500 -3.85 15.92 8.12
N ASN A 501 -4.78 15.60 7.21
CA ASN A 501 -4.56 15.74 5.77
C ASN A 501 -4.67 17.19 5.31
N VAL A 502 -4.13 17.48 4.13
CA VAL A 502 -4.28 18.74 3.40
C VAL A 502 -5.06 18.43 2.12
N LEU A 503 -6.22 19.03 1.95
CA LEU A 503 -7.21 18.61 0.97
C LEU A 503 -7.65 19.74 0.05
N GLY A 504 -7.66 19.46 -1.23
CA GLY A 504 -8.18 20.33 -2.26
C GLY A 504 -7.18 21.37 -2.78
N THR A 505 -7.61 22.07 -3.81
CA THR A 505 -6.84 23.13 -4.48
C THR A 505 -7.58 24.45 -4.36
N PRO A 506 -6.95 25.50 -3.83
CA PRO A 506 -7.56 26.83 -3.72
C PRO A 506 -8.06 27.35 -5.06
N GLY A 507 -9.31 27.79 -5.09
CA GLY A 507 -9.99 28.28 -6.29
C GLY A 507 -10.59 27.20 -7.20
N VAL A 508 -10.29 25.91 -6.95
CA VAL A 508 -10.93 24.77 -7.59
C VAL A 508 -11.90 24.11 -6.61
N THR A 509 -11.46 23.88 -5.39
CA THR A 509 -12.30 23.30 -4.34
C THR A 509 -13.28 24.37 -3.86
N THR A 510 -14.56 24.13 -4.12
CA THR A 510 -15.67 25.07 -3.86
C THR A 510 -16.54 24.63 -2.69
N ALA A 511 -16.32 23.43 -2.18
CA ALA A 511 -16.96 22.89 -0.99
C ALA A 511 -15.95 22.10 -0.15
N GLY A 512 -15.87 22.42 1.13
CA GLY A 512 -15.05 21.72 2.10
C GLY A 512 -15.91 20.93 3.06
N TYR A 513 -15.38 20.73 4.28
CA TYR A 513 -16.21 20.25 5.37
C TYR A 513 -17.33 21.22 5.66
N GLN A 514 -18.56 20.78 5.57
CA GLN A 514 -19.75 21.60 5.88
C GLN A 514 -20.59 20.96 6.99
N SER A 515 -21.28 19.90 6.70
CA SER A 515 -21.97 19.08 7.67
C SER A 515 -22.22 17.71 7.09
N SER A 516 -22.57 16.75 7.92
CA SER A 516 -22.80 15.38 7.48
C SER A 516 -23.89 15.19 6.44
N THR A 517 -24.65 16.23 6.11
CA THR A 517 -25.75 16.18 5.13
C THR A 517 -25.36 16.74 3.76
N ASP A 518 -24.35 17.60 3.68
CA ASP A 518 -24.02 18.30 2.45
C ASP A 518 -22.94 17.57 1.63
N GLU A 519 -22.32 16.57 2.20
CA GLU A 519 -21.28 15.74 1.58
C GLU A 519 -21.85 14.46 0.92
N TYR A 520 -23.13 14.24 1.09
CA TYR A 520 -23.87 13.22 0.37
C TYR A 520 -24.22 13.69 -1.01
N VAL A 521 -23.32 13.47 -1.95
CA VAL A 521 -23.54 13.84 -3.32
C VAL A 521 -23.41 12.60 -4.19
N THR A 522 -24.12 12.59 -5.30
CA THR A 522 -24.04 11.54 -6.30
C THR A 522 -22.68 11.57 -6.99
N SER A 523 -22.22 10.44 -7.50
CA SER A 523 -21.01 10.37 -8.31
C SER A 523 -21.00 11.43 -9.42
N GLY A 524 -19.82 11.93 -9.77
CA GLY A 524 -19.66 13.02 -10.74
C GLY A 524 -19.75 14.43 -10.14
N THR A 525 -19.85 14.55 -8.81
CA THR A 525 -19.76 15.85 -8.13
C THR A 525 -18.35 16.40 -8.23
N THR A 526 -18.24 17.69 -8.43
CA THR A 526 -16.96 18.35 -8.66
C THR A 526 -16.74 19.52 -7.71
N GLY A 527 -15.48 19.76 -7.35
CA GLY A 527 -15.09 20.87 -6.48
C GLY A 527 -15.24 20.58 -4.98
N TYR A 528 -15.25 19.34 -4.55
CA TYR A 528 -15.40 18.97 -3.14
C TYR A 528 -14.08 18.49 -2.53
N ALA A 529 -13.84 18.84 -1.27
CA ALA A 529 -12.76 18.23 -0.50
C ALA A 529 -13.11 16.78 -0.11
N TYR A 530 -14.40 16.52 0.13
CA TYR A 530 -14.92 15.20 0.51
C TYR A 530 -16.18 14.86 -0.26
N VAL A 531 -16.31 13.61 -0.65
CA VAL A 531 -17.56 12.96 -1.05
C VAL A 531 -17.68 11.67 -0.26
N VAL A 532 -18.71 11.54 0.57
CA VAL A 532 -18.83 10.42 1.52
C VAL A 532 -20.21 9.78 1.43
N GLY A 533 -20.25 8.43 1.39
CA GLY A 533 -21.47 7.67 1.31
C GLY A 533 -22.23 7.84 -0.01
N SER A 534 -21.56 8.32 -1.06
CA SER A 534 -22.14 8.44 -2.40
C SER A 534 -22.56 7.07 -2.92
N GLY A 535 -23.69 7.04 -3.61
CA GLY A 535 -24.22 5.85 -4.25
C GLY A 535 -24.44 6.08 -5.75
N ASN A 536 -24.50 5.03 -6.52
CA ASN A 536 -24.90 5.11 -7.92
C ASN A 536 -26.39 4.78 -8.09
N GLN A 537 -27.23 5.79 -8.05
CA GLN A 537 -28.69 5.64 -8.16
C GLN A 537 -29.16 5.41 -9.59
N THR A 538 -28.30 5.60 -10.58
CA THR A 538 -28.66 5.57 -12.01
C THR A 538 -28.13 4.36 -12.75
N ALA A 539 -27.34 3.49 -12.09
CA ALA A 539 -26.84 2.28 -12.71
C ALA A 539 -28.02 1.37 -13.13
N PRO A 540 -28.02 0.84 -14.36
CA PRO A 540 -29.01 -0.13 -14.76
C PRO A 540 -28.96 -1.38 -13.88
N PRO A 541 -30.11 -1.99 -13.57
CA PRO A 541 -30.19 -3.14 -12.67
C PRO A 541 -29.53 -4.43 -13.19
N ASP A 542 -29.07 -4.43 -14.41
CA ASP A 542 -28.43 -5.55 -15.12
C ASP A 542 -26.93 -5.37 -15.34
N THR A 543 -26.38 -4.23 -14.95
CA THR A 543 -24.93 -4.06 -14.83
C THR A 543 -24.46 -4.61 -13.49
N VAL A 544 -23.27 -5.13 -13.45
CA VAL A 544 -22.54 -5.34 -12.20
C VAL A 544 -22.65 -4.02 -11.47
N GLY A 545 -23.59 -3.91 -10.51
CA GLY A 545 -23.84 -2.66 -9.90
C GLY A 545 -25.21 -2.02 -10.10
N GLY A 546 -26.32 -2.70 -9.84
CA GLY A 546 -27.64 -2.05 -9.75
C GLY A 546 -27.62 -0.78 -8.89
N PRO A 547 -28.74 -0.08 -8.72
CA PRO A 547 -28.77 1.18 -7.97
C PRO A 547 -28.20 1.02 -6.57
N ILE A 548 -27.09 1.70 -6.29
CA ILE A 548 -26.46 1.70 -4.96
C ILE A 548 -27.05 2.86 -4.18
N PRO A 549 -27.60 2.59 -2.99
CA PRO A 549 -28.17 3.64 -2.17
C PRO A 549 -27.08 4.54 -1.56
N LEU A 550 -27.45 5.76 -1.25
CA LEU A 550 -26.64 6.61 -0.36
C LEU A 550 -26.54 5.95 1.02
N ASP A 551 -25.32 5.91 1.55
CA ASP A 551 -25.07 5.32 2.86
C ASP A 551 -24.63 6.36 3.90
N SER A 552 -25.60 6.80 4.71
CA SER A 552 -25.33 7.75 5.79
C SER A 552 -24.41 7.21 6.89
N ALA A 553 -24.22 5.89 6.95
CA ALA A 553 -23.33 5.30 7.95
C ALA A 553 -21.85 5.61 7.65
N VAL A 554 -21.49 5.86 6.39
CA VAL A 554 -20.12 6.25 6.03
C VAL A 554 -19.72 7.52 6.80
N ALA A 555 -20.48 8.61 6.66
CA ALA A 555 -20.20 9.86 7.36
C ALA A 555 -20.30 9.71 8.89
N LYS A 556 -21.32 9.00 9.40
CA LYS A 556 -21.54 8.84 10.85
C LYS A 556 -20.47 8.02 11.55
N THR A 557 -19.80 7.14 10.85
CA THR A 557 -18.74 6.28 11.40
C THR A 557 -17.34 6.77 11.09
N MET A 558 -17.17 7.68 10.14
CA MET A 558 -15.89 8.25 9.74
C MET A 558 -15.39 9.27 10.76
N MET A 559 -14.12 9.20 11.13
CA MET A 559 -13.46 10.25 11.89
C MET A 559 -12.79 11.23 10.94
N ARG A 560 -13.17 12.52 10.99
CA ARG A 560 -12.47 13.61 10.29
C ARG A 560 -11.94 14.58 11.33
N TRP A 561 -10.62 14.64 11.48
CA TRP A 561 -10.01 15.39 12.56
C TRP A 561 -8.71 16.07 12.16
N GLY A 562 -8.63 17.36 12.37
CA GLY A 562 -7.41 18.13 12.09
C GLY A 562 -7.03 18.22 10.62
N ASN A 563 -7.96 17.98 9.69
CA ASN A 563 -7.69 18.17 8.27
C ASN A 563 -7.80 19.66 7.92
N TRP A 564 -6.91 20.12 7.06
CA TRP A 564 -7.02 21.43 6.43
C TRP A 564 -7.67 21.26 5.05
N ASP A 565 -8.65 22.07 4.71
CA ASP A 565 -9.23 22.06 3.39
C ASP A 565 -9.15 23.43 2.70
N ALA A 566 -9.02 23.39 1.36
CA ALA A 566 -8.81 24.57 0.54
C ALA A 566 -10.03 25.50 0.47
N TYR A 567 -11.23 25.00 0.72
CA TYR A 567 -12.45 25.81 0.74
C TYR A 567 -12.53 26.67 1.98
N ASN A 568 -12.39 26.07 3.16
CA ASN A 568 -12.41 26.77 4.43
C ASN A 568 -11.10 27.53 4.71
N ALA A 569 -10.01 27.17 4.01
CA ALA A 569 -8.66 27.67 4.24
C ALA A 569 -8.25 27.63 5.73
N SER A 570 -8.69 26.59 6.43
CA SER A 570 -8.47 26.41 7.86
C SER A 570 -8.53 24.93 8.26
N THR A 571 -7.84 24.63 9.37
CA THR A 571 -7.85 23.28 9.97
C THR A 571 -9.15 23.06 10.73
N GLN A 572 -9.78 21.91 10.49
CA GLN A 572 -11.06 21.56 11.05
C GLN A 572 -10.90 20.70 12.31
N TRP A 573 -11.35 21.22 13.44
CA TRP A 573 -11.31 20.57 14.77
C TRP A 573 -12.72 20.38 15.32
N ASN A 574 -13.59 19.74 14.54
CA ASN A 574 -14.98 19.58 14.93
C ASN A 574 -15.19 18.29 15.73
N THR A 575 -15.54 18.39 16.99
CA THR A 575 -15.78 17.23 17.86
C THR A 575 -17.00 16.39 17.43
N ALA A 576 -17.93 16.94 16.67
CA ALA A 576 -19.06 16.20 16.11
C ALA A 576 -18.63 15.21 15.03
N GLU A 577 -17.44 15.39 14.47
CA GLU A 577 -16.85 14.50 13.44
C GLU A 577 -15.99 13.38 14.04
N VAL A 578 -15.97 13.26 15.36
CA VAL A 578 -15.36 12.12 16.04
C VAL A 578 -16.48 11.17 16.47
N PRO A 579 -16.58 9.95 15.91
CA PRO A 579 -17.70 9.05 16.13
C PRO A 579 -17.64 8.37 17.52
N SER A 580 -17.73 9.18 18.58
CA SER A 580 -17.69 8.73 19.97
C SER A 580 -19.04 8.17 20.47
N GLY A 581 -20.14 8.57 19.83
CA GLY A 581 -21.50 8.18 20.21
C GLY A 581 -22.02 6.88 19.58
N ILE A 582 -21.22 6.17 18.79
CA ILE A 582 -21.59 4.90 18.16
C ILE A 582 -21.24 3.73 19.08
N SER A 583 -22.05 2.66 19.01
CA SER A 583 -21.88 1.50 19.90
C SER A 583 -20.72 0.58 19.52
N VAL A 584 -20.27 0.64 18.26
CA VAL A 584 -19.25 -0.25 17.70
C VAL A 584 -18.10 0.61 17.18
N TYR A 585 -16.87 0.26 17.53
CA TYR A 585 -15.64 0.93 17.10
C TYR A 585 -15.66 2.46 17.29
N PRO A 586 -16.00 2.97 18.47
CA PRO A 586 -16.00 4.42 18.73
C PRO A 586 -14.58 4.95 18.76
N ASN A 587 -14.41 6.21 18.37
CA ASN A 587 -13.21 6.97 18.71
C ASN A 587 -13.49 7.92 19.89
N SER A 588 -12.41 8.43 20.48
CA SER A 588 -12.49 9.52 21.47
C SER A 588 -11.85 10.77 20.86
N VAL A 589 -12.38 11.92 21.22
CA VAL A 589 -11.78 13.20 20.84
C VAL A 589 -10.35 13.28 21.40
N PRO A 590 -9.33 13.48 20.56
CA PRO A 590 -7.96 13.63 21.04
C PRO A 590 -7.81 14.79 22.02
N SER A 591 -7.10 14.57 23.13
CA SER A 591 -7.03 15.54 24.23
C SER A 591 -5.60 16.00 24.57
N SER A 592 -4.58 15.24 24.21
CA SER A 592 -3.19 15.55 24.59
C SER A 592 -2.25 15.79 23.40
N SER A 593 -2.55 15.18 22.27
CA SER A 593 -1.82 15.35 21.01
C SER A 593 -2.84 15.48 19.87
N CYS A 594 -2.41 15.99 18.74
CA CYS A 594 -3.29 16.17 17.58
C CYS A 594 -4.55 16.99 17.94
N THR A 595 -4.34 18.17 18.48
CA THR A 595 -5.40 19.11 18.86
C THR A 595 -5.09 20.49 18.25
N SER A 596 -6.02 21.43 18.35
CA SER A 596 -5.77 22.81 17.90
C SER A 596 -4.59 23.50 18.60
N GLY A 597 -4.10 22.97 19.71
CA GLY A 597 -2.97 23.50 20.50
C GLY A 597 -1.76 22.59 20.58
N SER A 598 -1.82 21.39 20.02
CA SER A 598 -0.73 20.41 20.08
C SER A 598 -0.60 19.67 18.74
N PRO A 599 0.62 19.53 18.21
CA PRO A 599 0.81 18.87 16.92
C PRO A 599 0.35 17.42 16.95
N CYS A 600 -0.03 16.91 15.79
CA CYS A 600 -0.27 15.49 15.59
C CYS A 600 1.05 14.71 15.59
N PRO A 601 1.05 13.40 15.93
CA PRO A 601 2.23 12.56 15.77
C PRO A 601 2.88 12.72 14.40
N ALA A 602 4.20 12.62 14.32
CA ALA A 602 4.90 12.83 13.05
C ALA A 602 4.59 11.72 12.04
N SER A 603 4.42 10.49 12.51
CA SER A 603 4.10 9.30 11.71
C SER A 603 3.39 8.27 12.57
N PHE A 604 2.52 7.48 11.97
CA PHE A 604 1.91 6.33 12.63
C PHE A 604 2.74 5.04 12.45
N TYR A 605 3.68 5.03 11.51
CA TYR A 605 4.52 3.85 11.32
C TYR A 605 6.03 4.08 11.52
N PHE A 606 6.58 5.27 11.28
CA PHE A 606 7.96 5.57 11.66
C PHE A 606 8.08 5.96 13.13
N SER A 607 9.10 5.44 13.81
CA SER A 607 9.43 5.83 15.18
C SER A 607 10.09 7.21 15.27
N GLY A 608 10.56 7.74 14.16
CA GLY A 608 11.22 9.03 14.03
C GLY A 608 11.62 9.30 12.60
N ARG A 609 12.28 10.42 12.35
CA ARG A 609 12.76 10.79 11.03
C ARG A 609 13.71 9.72 10.48
N PRO A 610 13.43 9.11 9.30
CA PRO A 610 14.33 8.16 8.69
C PRO A 610 15.69 8.77 8.34
N SER A 611 16.76 7.97 8.41
CA SER A 611 18.11 8.45 8.12
C SER A 611 18.33 8.93 6.68
N TRP A 612 17.55 8.36 5.75
CA TRP A 612 17.54 8.73 4.33
C TRP A 612 16.72 9.98 4.03
N TRP A 613 15.91 10.47 4.96
CA TRP A 613 15.07 11.63 4.78
C TRP A 613 15.90 12.91 4.86
N SER A 614 15.96 13.68 3.78
CA SER A 614 16.74 14.91 3.71
C SER A 614 16.42 15.89 4.84
N SER A 615 17.45 16.49 5.41
CA SER A 615 17.27 17.53 6.44
C SER A 615 16.60 18.81 5.94
N SER A 616 16.56 19.01 4.62
CA SER A 616 15.89 20.17 3.99
C SER A 616 14.38 20.00 3.88
N ILE A 617 13.85 18.80 4.11
CA ILE A 617 12.43 18.49 4.07
C ILE A 617 11.94 18.31 5.51
N PRO A 618 10.87 19.00 5.94
CA PRO A 618 10.29 18.78 7.26
C PRO A 618 9.91 17.32 7.49
N PHE A 619 9.94 16.87 8.74
CA PHE A 619 9.38 15.59 9.13
C PHE A 619 8.46 15.81 10.34
N PRO A 620 7.14 15.63 10.18
CA PRO A 620 6.42 15.23 8.97
C PRO A 620 6.48 16.31 7.86
N ALA A 621 6.29 15.90 6.60
CA ALA A 621 6.31 16.81 5.45
C ALA A 621 4.95 17.47 5.17
N ILE A 622 3.87 16.81 5.57
CA ILE A 622 2.49 17.22 5.28
C ILE A 622 1.70 17.31 6.58
N GLY A 623 0.80 18.26 6.62
CA GLY A 623 -0.15 18.45 7.71
C GLY A 623 -0.33 19.93 8.06
N PRO A 624 -1.45 20.28 8.68
CA PRO A 624 -1.78 21.68 9.01
C PRO A 624 -0.87 22.28 10.10
N ASP A 625 -0.15 21.45 10.82
CA ASP A 625 0.81 21.78 11.87
C ASP A 625 2.26 21.84 11.36
N VAL A 626 2.48 21.66 10.06
CA VAL A 626 3.80 21.68 9.42
C VAL A 626 4.00 23.01 8.71
N SER A 627 5.17 23.63 8.89
CA SER A 627 5.56 24.85 8.21
C SER A 627 6.90 24.68 7.50
N GLY A 628 7.10 25.46 6.44
CA GLY A 628 8.33 25.43 5.66
C GLY A 628 8.37 24.27 4.66
N GLY A 629 9.57 23.95 4.22
CA GLY A 629 9.87 22.98 3.16
C GLY A 629 10.51 23.66 1.95
N ASN A 630 11.11 22.85 1.08
CA ASN A 630 11.78 23.34 -0.13
C ASN A 630 11.50 22.39 -1.30
N VAL A 631 10.83 22.91 -2.32
CA VAL A 631 10.60 22.21 -3.58
C VAL A 631 11.60 22.61 -4.67
N GLY A 632 12.63 23.36 -4.32
CA GLY A 632 13.78 23.70 -5.19
C GLY A 632 13.40 24.30 -6.53
N GLN A 633 13.47 23.54 -7.59
CA GLN A 633 13.28 24.03 -8.97
C GLN A 633 11.90 24.60 -9.29
N CYS A 634 10.93 24.34 -8.47
CA CYS A 634 9.64 25.00 -8.62
C CYS A 634 9.74 26.52 -8.43
N SER A 635 10.70 27.00 -7.67
CA SER A 635 10.91 28.43 -7.46
C SER A 635 11.29 29.24 -8.72
N GLY A 636 11.78 28.57 -9.76
CA GLY A 636 12.15 29.22 -11.04
C GLY A 636 11.16 28.95 -12.17
N LYS A 637 10.21 28.06 -11.99
CA LYS A 637 9.17 27.73 -12.97
C LYS A 637 7.82 28.23 -12.49
N GLN A 638 7.68 29.52 -12.40
CA GLN A 638 6.39 30.13 -12.13
C GLN A 638 5.45 29.76 -13.26
N ASN A 639 4.44 28.95 -12.96
CA ASN A 639 3.34 28.79 -13.86
C ASN A 639 2.65 30.15 -14.02
N THR A 640 2.70 30.65 -15.22
CA THR A 640 2.02 31.90 -15.54
C THR A 640 0.53 31.70 -15.30
N PRO A 641 -0.15 32.64 -14.63
CA PRO A 641 -1.59 32.59 -14.48
C PRO A 641 -2.28 32.28 -15.81
N GLY A 642 -3.12 31.23 -15.82
CA GLY A 642 -3.79 30.79 -17.04
C GLY A 642 -3.04 29.76 -17.88
N GLN A 643 -1.88 29.26 -17.47
CA GLN A 643 -1.16 28.19 -18.17
C GLN A 643 -1.96 26.88 -18.26
N TYR A 644 -2.84 26.66 -17.33
CA TYR A 644 -3.77 25.52 -17.33
C TYR A 644 -5.18 26.02 -17.56
N ALA A 645 -5.78 25.63 -18.69
CA ALA A 645 -7.13 26.05 -19.04
C ALA A 645 -8.15 25.62 -17.96
N GLY A 646 -8.93 26.57 -17.46
CA GLY A 646 -9.95 26.32 -16.46
C GLY A 646 -9.50 26.40 -15.00
N VAL A 647 -8.22 26.62 -14.73
CA VAL A 647 -7.72 26.79 -13.37
C VAL A 647 -7.56 28.26 -13.03
N PRO A 648 -8.09 28.72 -11.90
CA PRO A 648 -7.84 30.08 -11.42
C PRO A 648 -6.33 30.35 -11.29
N ALA A 649 -5.93 31.58 -11.52
CA ALA A 649 -4.53 32.00 -11.42
C ALA A 649 -3.86 31.69 -10.06
N THR A 650 -4.65 31.49 -9.01
CA THR A 650 -4.22 31.15 -7.66
C THR A 650 -4.02 29.66 -7.42
N ALA A 651 -4.46 28.77 -8.32
CA ALA A 651 -4.44 27.34 -8.16
C ALA A 651 -3.39 26.62 -9.03
N SER A 652 -2.52 27.34 -9.67
CA SER A 652 -1.80 26.91 -10.87
C SER A 652 -0.53 26.11 -10.68
N SER A 653 -0.11 25.66 -9.51
CA SER A 653 1.00 24.71 -9.44
C SER A 653 1.24 24.12 -8.05
N GLN A 654 1.70 22.90 -8.00
CA GLN A 654 2.38 22.29 -6.86
C GLN A 654 3.82 22.82 -6.70
N CYS A 655 4.27 23.68 -7.59
CA CYS A 655 5.53 24.39 -7.49
C CYS A 655 5.33 25.70 -6.79
N THR A 656 5.94 25.85 -5.68
CA THR A 656 5.89 27.04 -4.86
C THR A 656 6.66 28.18 -5.48
N GLY A 657 5.97 29.20 -5.92
CA GLY A 657 6.44 30.56 -5.75
C GLY A 657 5.79 31.11 -4.47
N THR A 658 6.29 32.17 -3.93
CA THR A 658 5.79 32.79 -2.69
C THR A 658 4.27 33.02 -2.63
N THR A 659 3.60 33.00 -3.75
CA THR A 659 2.14 33.16 -3.88
C THR A 659 1.36 31.85 -3.62
N LEU A 660 1.95 30.69 -3.87
CA LEU A 660 1.28 29.40 -3.71
C LEU A 660 1.43 28.83 -2.31
N GLU A 661 2.57 29.01 -1.68
CA GLU A 661 2.75 28.72 -0.26
C GLU A 661 1.69 29.43 0.58
N SER A 662 1.36 30.67 0.24
CA SER A 662 0.30 31.43 0.92
C SER A 662 -1.10 30.83 0.67
N ALA A 663 -1.35 30.21 -0.48
CA ALA A 663 -2.64 29.61 -0.81
C ALA A 663 -2.92 28.34 0.02
N TRP A 664 -1.87 27.60 0.41
CA TRP A 664 -1.97 26.46 1.34
C TRP A 664 -1.44 26.83 2.74
N ALA A 665 -1.82 27.99 3.24
CA ALA A 665 -1.46 28.49 4.59
C ALA A 665 0.07 28.51 4.87
N GLY A 666 0.89 28.70 3.84
CA GLY A 666 2.34 28.70 3.93
C GLY A 666 3.00 27.31 3.98
N HIS A 667 2.24 26.25 3.72
CA HIS A 667 2.74 24.89 3.70
C HIS A 667 3.13 24.45 2.28
N VAL A 668 4.29 23.85 2.15
CA VAL A 668 4.80 23.33 0.85
C VAL A 668 4.26 21.96 0.55
N ASN A 669 3.97 21.16 1.57
CA ASN A 669 3.47 19.78 1.47
C ASN A 669 4.35 18.88 0.57
N ALA A 670 5.66 19.09 0.59
CA ALA A 670 6.59 18.39 -0.29
C ALA A 670 7.28 17.23 0.43
N ILE A 671 7.10 16.06 -0.10
CA ILE A 671 7.70 14.79 0.37
C ILE A 671 8.97 14.44 -0.41
N PRO A 672 9.83 13.52 0.08
CA PRO A 672 11.07 13.16 -0.62
C PRO A 672 10.87 12.73 -2.06
N ALA A 673 9.87 11.90 -2.37
CA ALA A 673 9.58 11.47 -3.73
C ALA A 673 9.19 12.64 -4.65
N MET A 674 8.40 13.60 -4.17
CA MET A 674 8.06 14.80 -4.92
C MET A 674 9.29 15.68 -5.17
N VAL A 675 10.12 15.89 -4.16
CA VAL A 675 11.37 16.66 -4.28
C VAL A 675 12.34 15.99 -5.25
N CYS A 676 12.42 14.66 -5.21
CA CYS A 676 13.19 13.88 -6.18
C CYS A 676 12.71 14.12 -7.61
N TYR A 677 11.41 13.98 -7.85
CA TYR A 677 10.80 14.17 -9.17
C TYR A 677 11.09 15.57 -9.73
N LEU A 678 10.82 16.60 -8.92
CA LEU A 678 10.96 17.99 -9.37
C LEU A 678 12.41 18.43 -9.51
N ASN A 679 13.29 18.05 -8.58
CA ASN A 679 14.64 18.57 -8.48
C ASN A 679 15.70 17.69 -9.13
N SER A 680 15.72 16.40 -8.81
CA SER A 680 16.74 15.47 -9.31
C SER A 680 16.41 14.99 -10.74
N MET A 681 15.17 14.56 -10.95
CA MET A 681 14.71 14.05 -12.24
C MET A 681 14.35 15.17 -13.23
N LYS A 682 14.16 16.41 -12.74
CA LYS A 682 13.78 17.57 -13.56
C LYS A 682 12.38 17.44 -14.18
N GLY A 683 11.50 16.74 -13.50
CA GLY A 683 10.14 16.53 -13.95
C GLY A 683 9.32 17.83 -13.96
N PRO A 684 8.46 18.01 -14.95
CA PRO A 684 7.53 19.14 -14.98
C PRO A 684 6.45 18.95 -13.89
N PRO A 685 6.01 20.03 -13.25
CA PRO A 685 5.04 19.96 -12.14
C PRO A 685 3.71 19.30 -12.48
N ASP A 686 3.31 19.39 -13.75
CA ASP A 686 2.08 18.78 -14.27
C ASP A 686 2.25 17.32 -14.70
N GLY A 687 3.43 16.74 -14.47
CA GLY A 687 3.70 15.36 -14.82
C GLY A 687 3.77 15.04 -16.30
N THR A 688 3.81 16.05 -17.19
CA THR A 688 3.86 15.86 -18.63
C THR A 688 5.22 15.37 -19.12
N GLY A 689 5.27 14.96 -20.37
CA GLY A 689 6.53 14.61 -21.05
C GLY A 689 6.90 13.12 -20.96
N PRO A 690 8.06 12.74 -21.52
CA PRO A 690 8.53 11.36 -21.58
C PRO A 690 9.01 10.85 -20.21
N ALA A 691 9.30 9.56 -20.16
CA ALA A 691 9.94 8.95 -18.99
C ALA A 691 11.25 9.69 -18.63
N LEU A 692 11.43 9.93 -17.36
CA LEU A 692 12.56 10.66 -16.81
C LEU A 692 13.68 9.69 -16.40
N SER A 693 14.88 10.24 -16.26
CA SER A 693 16.00 9.53 -15.65
C SER A 693 15.81 9.48 -14.13
N PHE A 694 15.78 8.29 -13.56
CA PHE A 694 15.60 8.07 -12.13
C PHE A 694 16.74 7.24 -11.57
N ASP A 695 17.20 7.61 -10.40
CA ASP A 695 18.05 6.79 -9.53
C ASP A 695 17.81 7.24 -8.07
N ALA A 696 17.32 6.33 -7.26
CA ALA A 696 17.02 6.61 -5.84
C ALA A 696 18.26 7.12 -5.07
N ASN A 697 19.47 6.67 -5.41
CA ASN A 697 20.69 7.16 -4.78
C ASN A 697 20.92 8.65 -5.06
N SER A 698 20.65 9.09 -6.29
CA SER A 698 20.74 10.50 -6.66
C SER A 698 19.64 11.34 -6.02
N CYS A 699 18.49 10.75 -5.76
CA CYS A 699 17.33 11.41 -5.15
C CYS A 699 17.48 11.63 -3.65
N TYR A 700 17.96 10.60 -2.96
CA TYR A 700 17.92 10.55 -1.49
C TYR A 700 19.30 10.63 -0.84
N GLY A 701 20.32 10.97 -1.61
CA GLY A 701 21.64 11.38 -1.10
C GLY A 701 22.51 10.30 -0.49
N GLY A 702 22.77 9.18 -1.15
CA GLY A 702 23.74 8.14 -0.76
C GLY A 702 23.55 7.47 0.60
N SER A 703 22.68 8.01 1.45
CA SER A 703 22.11 7.41 2.65
C SER A 703 20.72 6.82 2.37
N SER A 704 20.33 6.74 1.09
CA SER A 704 19.17 5.98 0.65
C SER A 704 19.31 4.54 1.16
N PRO A 705 18.21 3.85 1.45
CA PRO A 705 18.23 2.43 1.77
C PRO A 705 18.91 1.54 0.69
N VAL A 706 19.39 2.15 -0.38
CA VAL A 706 20.11 1.45 -1.45
C VAL A 706 21.61 1.55 -1.18
N ALA A 707 22.23 0.48 -0.70
CA ALA A 707 23.68 0.40 -0.61
C ALA A 707 24.28 0.64 -2.01
N SER A 708 25.25 1.54 -2.10
CA SER A 708 26.01 1.75 -3.33
C SER A 708 26.62 0.43 -3.79
N ALA A 709 26.54 0.15 -5.10
CA ALA A 709 27.34 -0.93 -5.68
C ALA A 709 28.81 -0.75 -5.26
N PRO A 710 29.54 -1.85 -4.98
CA PRO A 710 30.99 -1.74 -4.72
C PRO A 710 31.62 -0.97 -5.89
N GLY A 711 32.31 0.12 -5.57
CA GLY A 711 33.01 0.90 -6.60
C GLY A 711 33.97 -0.02 -7.39
N ASP A 712 34.04 0.22 -8.67
CA ASP A 712 35.05 -0.42 -9.53
C ASP A 712 36.41 -0.43 -8.82
N PRO A 713 37.15 -1.55 -8.85
CA PRO A 713 38.52 -1.57 -8.33
C PRO A 713 39.39 -0.72 -9.26
N THR A 714 39.42 0.59 -9.04
CA THR A 714 40.38 1.48 -9.63
C THR A 714 41.75 1.23 -8.98
N GLY A 715 42.57 0.35 -9.57
CA GLY A 715 43.88 0.07 -9.04
C GLY A 715 44.65 -0.99 -9.81
N LEU A 716 44.72 -0.91 -11.14
CA LEU A 716 45.77 -1.59 -11.90
C LEU A 716 46.40 -0.59 -12.87
N SER A 717 47.32 0.22 -12.35
CA SER A 717 48.33 0.88 -13.16
C SER A 717 49.37 -0.16 -13.55
N GLY A 718 49.20 -0.76 -14.73
CA GLY A 718 50.22 -1.58 -15.37
C GLY A 718 51.40 -0.71 -15.80
N VAL A 719 52.53 -0.85 -15.16
CA VAL A 719 53.81 -0.35 -15.66
C VAL A 719 54.23 -1.29 -16.77
N ALA A 720 54.18 -0.79 -18.00
CA ALA A 720 54.82 -1.44 -19.15
C ALA A 720 56.35 -1.39 -18.98
N LYS A 721 57.03 -2.52 -19.15
CA LYS A 721 58.40 -2.63 -19.60
C LYS A 721 58.42 -3.30 -20.96
#